data_ef6c9f42c8c0e8c0bb858e5b301b2681
#
_entry.id   ef6c9f42c8c0e8c0bb858e5b301b2681
#
_cell.length_a   1.000
_cell.length_b   1.000
_cell.length_c   1.000
_cell.angle_alpha   90.00
_cell.angle_beta   90.00
_cell.angle_gamma   90.00
#
_symmetry.space_group_name_H-M   'P 1'
#
loop_
_entity.id
_entity.type
_entity.pdbx_description
1 polymer ?
#
loop_
_entity_poly.entity_id
_entity_poly.type
_entity_poly.pdbx_seq_one_letter_code
_entity_poly.pdbx_strand_id
1 'polypeptide(L)'
;MPALAAGASATVSVSAGTRPQGSYPVTSVVDPTNAIIEQNDANNSFTAPSPLVVGQAPGPDLQVLGITTNPPNPAVGAAVTFTVAVNNRGTTATGATTVTRVTVGGTTLNTDTPSIAAGATSNVAISGSWTATSGGATVTATADATNVVAETNEGNNVRTHSIVVGRGAAVPYTSYEAEAGRYQGTLLEADPLRTFGHTNFATESSGRRSVRLNSSGQFVEFTSTNAANSIVVRNSIPDAPGGGGIEATISLYVNDTFLRKLTLSSRHSWLYGNTDDPEGLSNSPGGDARRLFDESNALLAQSYPPGTRFKLQRDSGDNAPFYIIDMIDLEQVAPATSQPAGCTSITQYGAVPNDGLDDTAAIQRAVTDDQNGVIGCVWIPPGQWRQEQKILTDDPLNRGQWNQVGISNVTIRGAGMWHSQLYTLTEPHLVVGGINHPHEGNFGFDIDANTQISDIAIFGSGRIRGGPGGAEGGVGLNGRFGVGTRISNVWIEHANVGVWVGRDYDNIPALWGPGDGLEFTGMRIRNTYADGINFTNGTRNSRVFNSSFRNNGDDALAVWASRYVRDTSVDIGHSNAFVNNTIQLPWRANGVAIYGGYGNRIENNLIYDTMNYPGIMLATDHDPLPFSGQTLIANNGLYRTGGAFWGEQQKFGAITLFPATRDIVGVTIRDTEIADSTYDGIQFKTGGGNMPNVAISNVRIDRSNNGAGILAMNGARGSATLSNVTITNSATGNIVVEPGSSFTITGGQSGLRQPRKPAVD
;
A
#
# COMPACT_ATOMS: atom_id res chain seq x y z
N MET A 1 16.88 38.90 -36.11
CA MET A 1 17.79 40.08 -36.03
C MET A 1 17.85 40.79 -37.38
N PRO A 2 18.08 42.12 -37.44
CA PRO A 2 18.34 42.79 -38.71
C PRO A 2 19.70 42.34 -39.28
N ALA A 3 19.88 42.43 -40.59
CA ALA A 3 21.18 42.17 -41.23
C ALA A 3 22.24 43.16 -40.66
N LEU A 4 23.40 42.63 -40.26
CA LEU A 4 24.52 43.39 -39.71
C LEU A 4 25.60 43.57 -40.79
N ALA A 5 26.08 44.80 -40.96
CA ALA A 5 27.28 45.04 -41.75
C ALA A 5 28.53 44.58 -41.02
N ALA A 6 29.61 44.31 -41.75
CA ALA A 6 30.87 43.88 -41.15
C ALA A 6 31.33 44.86 -40.03
N GLY A 7 31.59 44.37 -38.86
CA GLY A 7 31.98 45.12 -37.65
C GLY A 7 30.83 45.85 -36.93
N ALA A 8 29.57 45.73 -37.39
CA ALA A 8 28.42 46.31 -36.74
C ALA A 8 27.83 45.45 -35.61
N SER A 9 27.23 46.09 -34.63
CA SER A 9 26.52 45.42 -33.56
C SER A 9 25.04 45.86 -33.50
N ALA A 10 24.16 45.00 -33.02
CA ALA A 10 22.75 45.34 -32.76
C ALA A 10 22.35 44.77 -31.38
N THR A 11 21.55 45.59 -30.68
CA THR A 11 20.93 45.13 -29.42
C THR A 11 19.56 44.54 -29.73
N VAL A 12 19.30 43.35 -29.24
CA VAL A 12 18.00 42.68 -29.32
C VAL A 12 17.46 42.49 -27.92
N SER A 13 16.20 42.87 -27.73
CA SER A 13 15.50 42.68 -26.45
C SER A 13 14.45 41.60 -26.59
N VAL A 14 14.45 40.65 -25.68
CA VAL A 14 13.48 39.57 -25.59
C VAL A 14 12.85 39.57 -24.20
N SER A 15 11.54 39.51 -24.12
CA SER A 15 10.86 39.36 -22.84
C SER A 15 10.97 37.93 -22.34
N ALA A 16 11.44 37.76 -21.10
CA ALA A 16 11.44 36.44 -20.45
C ALA A 16 10.06 36.02 -19.95
N GLY A 17 9.03 36.91 -20.07
CA GLY A 17 7.71 36.68 -19.50
C GLY A 17 7.71 36.68 -17.97
N THR A 18 6.60 36.23 -17.36
CA THR A 18 6.52 36.00 -15.91
C THR A 18 7.21 34.70 -15.57
N ARG A 19 8.00 34.71 -14.50
CA ARG A 19 8.71 33.52 -14.00
C ARG A 19 8.41 33.33 -12.52
N PRO A 20 8.25 32.09 -12.02
CA PRO A 20 8.20 31.82 -10.60
C PRO A 20 9.45 32.31 -9.86
N GLN A 21 9.38 32.41 -8.54
CA GLN A 21 10.56 32.67 -7.72
C GLN A 21 11.64 31.61 -8.00
N GLY A 22 12.86 32.05 -8.23
CA GLY A 22 13.96 31.11 -8.53
C GLY A 22 15.17 31.82 -9.13
N SER A 23 16.20 31.05 -9.41
CA SER A 23 17.41 31.47 -10.06
C SER A 23 17.52 30.79 -11.42
N TYR A 24 17.55 31.56 -12.49
CA TYR A 24 17.46 31.08 -13.87
C TYR A 24 18.77 31.41 -14.62
N PRO A 25 19.51 30.41 -15.09
CA PRO A 25 20.61 30.67 -15.99
C PRO A 25 20.09 31.30 -17.29
N VAL A 26 20.77 32.31 -17.78
CA VAL A 26 20.37 33.01 -19.01
C VAL A 26 21.42 32.74 -20.09
N THR A 27 21.02 32.06 -21.12
CA THR A 27 21.86 31.82 -22.31
C THR A 27 21.20 32.45 -23.52
N SER A 28 21.98 33.22 -24.27
CA SER A 28 21.58 33.74 -25.58
C SER A 28 22.30 32.98 -26.68
N VAL A 29 21.58 32.65 -27.73
CA VAL A 29 22.10 31.99 -28.90
C VAL A 29 21.75 32.84 -30.12
N VAL A 30 22.76 33.18 -30.94
CA VAL A 30 22.59 33.83 -32.22
C VAL A 30 22.52 32.74 -33.28
N ASP A 31 21.66 32.91 -34.25
CA ASP A 31 21.43 31.92 -35.32
C ASP A 31 21.26 30.45 -34.85
N PRO A 32 20.29 30.16 -33.98
CA PRO A 32 20.17 28.82 -33.38
C PRO A 32 19.82 27.72 -34.39
N THR A 33 19.42 28.08 -35.59
CA THR A 33 19.11 27.14 -36.68
C THR A 33 20.24 27.00 -37.69
N ASN A 34 21.37 27.69 -37.47
CA ASN A 34 22.53 27.72 -38.35
C ASN A 34 22.14 28.06 -39.80
N ALA A 35 21.31 29.10 -39.95
CA ALA A 35 20.80 29.54 -41.25
C ALA A 35 21.81 30.38 -42.05
N ILE A 36 22.80 30.95 -41.36
CA ILE A 36 23.89 31.75 -41.93
C ILE A 36 25.21 30.97 -41.79
N ILE A 37 25.89 30.74 -42.88
CA ILE A 37 27.20 30.11 -42.89
C ILE A 37 28.24 31.13 -42.36
N GLU A 38 28.81 30.86 -41.22
CA GLU A 38 29.79 31.74 -40.53
C GLU A 38 31.18 31.16 -40.55
N GLN A 39 32.20 32.00 -40.32
CA GLN A 39 33.60 31.53 -40.20
C GLN A 39 33.83 30.77 -38.89
N ASN A 40 32.99 30.99 -37.90
CA ASN A 40 33.11 30.34 -36.57
C ASN A 40 31.74 30.25 -35.92
N ASP A 41 31.08 29.13 -36.04
CA ASP A 41 29.78 28.85 -35.40
C ASP A 41 29.91 28.56 -33.89
N ALA A 42 31.11 28.35 -33.35
CA ALA A 42 31.31 28.02 -31.95
C ALA A 42 31.21 29.23 -31.01
N ASN A 43 31.11 30.45 -31.51
CA ASN A 43 30.94 31.67 -30.70
C ASN A 43 29.51 32.22 -30.68
N ASN A 44 28.56 31.50 -31.20
CA ASN A 44 27.15 31.89 -31.28
C ASN A 44 26.39 31.86 -29.96
N SER A 45 26.94 31.28 -28.93
CA SER A 45 26.31 31.16 -27.64
C SER A 45 27.02 31.96 -26.55
N PHE A 46 26.26 32.61 -25.71
CA PHE A 46 26.78 33.31 -24.53
C PHE A 46 25.88 33.05 -23.33
N THR A 47 26.44 32.54 -22.25
CA THR A 47 25.75 32.39 -20.96
C THR A 47 26.15 33.51 -20.02
N ALA A 48 25.15 34.20 -19.47
CA ALA A 48 25.39 35.29 -18.52
C ALA A 48 26.12 34.73 -17.27
N PRO A 49 27.14 35.48 -16.77
CA PRO A 49 27.94 35.03 -15.62
C PRO A 49 27.17 35.01 -14.31
N SER A 50 26.00 35.66 -14.27
CA SER A 50 25.08 35.65 -13.13
C SER A 50 23.70 35.26 -13.61
N PRO A 51 23.00 34.38 -12.87
CA PRO A 51 21.64 34.01 -13.22
C PRO A 51 20.67 35.16 -13.00
N LEU A 52 19.54 35.13 -13.70
CA LEU A 52 18.39 35.97 -13.40
C LEU A 52 17.75 35.46 -12.10
N VAL A 53 17.75 36.27 -11.05
CA VAL A 53 17.10 35.93 -9.79
C VAL A 53 15.73 36.61 -9.76
N VAL A 54 14.67 35.77 -9.65
CA VAL A 54 13.30 36.24 -9.44
C VAL A 54 13.00 36.08 -7.96
N GLY A 55 12.77 37.20 -7.27
CA GLY A 55 12.41 37.23 -5.87
C GLY A 55 10.95 36.84 -5.61
N GLN A 56 10.63 36.63 -4.33
CA GLN A 56 9.24 36.39 -3.91
C GLN A 56 8.38 37.65 -4.20
N ALA A 57 7.17 37.43 -4.70
CA ALA A 57 6.20 38.51 -4.88
C ALA A 57 5.86 39.15 -3.52
N PRO A 58 5.74 40.49 -3.44
CA PRO A 58 5.29 41.14 -2.22
C PRO A 58 3.83 40.77 -1.90
N GLY A 59 3.57 40.42 -0.65
CA GLY A 59 2.23 40.04 -0.18
C GLY A 59 2.27 39.01 0.93
N PRO A 60 1.13 38.72 1.58
CA PRO A 60 0.96 37.61 2.49
C PRO A 60 0.88 36.28 1.71
N ASP A 61 1.17 35.19 2.38
CA ASP A 61 1.10 33.79 1.83
C ASP A 61 0.90 32.84 3.00
N LEU A 62 -0.34 32.43 3.25
CA LEU A 62 -0.71 31.55 4.35
C LEU A 62 -0.54 30.08 3.94
N GLN A 63 0.12 29.33 4.78
CA GLN A 63 0.32 27.90 4.59
C GLN A 63 -0.05 27.14 5.86
N VAL A 64 -0.78 26.02 5.72
CA VAL A 64 -0.96 25.07 6.82
C VAL A 64 0.26 24.18 6.93
N LEU A 65 1.08 24.38 7.97
CA LEU A 65 2.28 23.58 8.23
C LEU A 65 1.97 22.21 8.85
N GLY A 66 0.95 22.13 9.71
CA GLY A 66 0.63 20.92 10.43
C GLY A 66 -0.73 20.95 11.11
N ILE A 67 -1.23 19.76 11.39
CA ILE A 67 -2.44 19.52 12.18
C ILE A 67 -2.04 18.57 13.30
N THR A 68 -2.34 18.93 14.54
CA THR A 68 -2.16 18.04 15.70
C THR A 68 -3.51 17.76 16.35
N THR A 69 -3.65 16.56 16.92
CA THR A 69 -4.87 16.09 17.56
C THR A 69 -4.64 15.81 19.03
N ASN A 70 -5.67 16.04 19.83
CA ASN A 70 -5.66 15.66 21.23
C ASN A 70 -6.97 14.95 21.61
N PRO A 71 -6.92 13.67 22.02
CA PRO A 71 -5.73 12.84 22.16
C PRO A 71 -5.07 12.50 20.81
N PRO A 72 -3.76 12.20 20.79
CA PRO A 72 -3.06 11.85 19.54
C PRO A 72 -3.47 10.47 18.98
N ASN A 73 -3.91 9.57 19.84
CA ASN A 73 -4.43 8.24 19.50
C ASN A 73 -5.82 8.07 20.12
N PRO A 74 -6.86 8.58 19.48
CA PRO A 74 -8.19 8.58 20.07
C PRO A 74 -8.80 7.16 20.08
N ALA A 75 -9.48 6.82 21.17
CA ALA A 75 -10.37 5.67 21.19
C ALA A 75 -11.70 6.01 20.48
N VAL A 76 -12.42 4.99 20.02
CA VAL A 76 -13.77 5.17 19.47
C VAL A 76 -14.67 5.87 20.51
N GLY A 77 -15.39 6.90 20.09
CA GLY A 77 -16.23 7.73 20.94
C GLY A 77 -15.52 8.86 21.68
N ALA A 78 -14.18 8.96 21.61
CA ALA A 78 -13.43 10.04 22.24
C ALA A 78 -13.70 11.38 21.54
N ALA A 79 -13.78 12.47 22.31
CA ALA A 79 -13.79 13.81 21.76
C ALA A 79 -12.36 14.22 21.37
N VAL A 80 -12.15 14.54 20.10
CA VAL A 80 -10.86 14.93 19.54
C VAL A 80 -10.86 16.40 19.23
N THR A 81 -9.89 17.13 19.80
CA THR A 81 -9.65 18.54 19.49
C THR A 81 -8.45 18.71 18.56
N PHE A 82 -8.38 19.84 17.87
CA PHE A 82 -7.38 20.10 16.84
C PHE A 82 -6.59 21.36 17.13
N THR A 83 -5.31 21.34 16.81
CA THR A 83 -4.48 22.55 16.69
C THR A 83 -3.87 22.58 15.29
N VAL A 84 -4.05 23.70 14.59
CA VAL A 84 -3.55 23.91 13.24
C VAL A 84 -2.42 24.94 13.28
N ALA A 85 -1.24 24.56 12.80
CA ALA A 85 -0.13 25.48 12.63
C ALA A 85 -0.25 26.21 11.28
N VAL A 86 -0.59 27.48 11.31
CA VAL A 86 -0.72 28.35 10.14
C VAL A 86 0.47 29.29 10.08
N ASN A 87 1.23 29.25 9.00
CA ASN A 87 2.41 30.10 8.77
C ASN A 87 2.10 31.13 7.67
N ASN A 88 2.52 32.35 7.86
CA ASN A 88 2.55 33.34 6.80
C ASN A 88 3.96 33.40 6.18
N ARG A 89 4.14 32.72 5.06
CA ARG A 89 5.40 32.66 4.29
C ARG A 89 5.67 33.94 3.50
N GLY A 90 4.66 34.80 3.41
CA GLY A 90 4.71 36.03 2.66
C GLY A 90 5.67 37.08 3.25
N THR A 91 5.80 38.17 2.52
CA THR A 91 6.69 39.29 2.87
C THR A 91 5.98 40.38 3.68
N THR A 92 4.65 40.32 3.81
CA THR A 92 3.83 41.28 4.58
C THR A 92 2.90 40.52 5.54
N ALA A 93 2.45 41.22 6.59
CA ALA A 93 1.43 40.65 7.48
C ALA A 93 0.09 40.46 6.73
N THR A 94 -0.75 39.53 7.20
CA THR A 94 -2.09 39.32 6.61
C THR A 94 -3.02 40.53 6.79
N GLY A 95 -2.79 41.35 7.80
CA GLY A 95 -3.51 42.62 8.02
C GLY A 95 -4.98 42.47 8.45
N ALA A 96 -5.54 41.29 8.38
CA ALA A 96 -6.92 40.98 8.74
C ALA A 96 -7.01 39.71 9.57
N THR A 97 -8.12 39.56 10.29
CA THR A 97 -8.51 38.29 10.92
C THR A 97 -9.07 37.38 9.83
N THR A 98 -8.56 36.14 9.78
CA THR A 98 -8.99 35.09 8.83
C THR A 98 -9.71 33.98 9.57
N VAL A 99 -10.30 33.03 8.85
CA VAL A 99 -10.92 31.82 9.44
C VAL A 99 -10.07 30.60 9.13
N THR A 100 -9.56 29.93 10.17
CA THR A 100 -9.00 28.59 10.03
C THR A 100 -10.12 27.57 10.21
N ARG A 101 -10.34 26.74 9.19
CA ARG A 101 -11.38 25.69 9.14
C ARG A 101 -10.75 24.31 9.25
N VAL A 102 -11.38 23.43 10.02
CA VAL A 102 -11.11 21.99 10.02
C VAL A 102 -12.38 21.25 9.65
N THR A 103 -12.28 20.35 8.65
CA THR A 103 -13.34 19.40 8.31
C THR A 103 -12.86 17.98 8.57
N VAL A 104 -13.68 17.17 9.24
CA VAL A 104 -13.36 15.80 9.61
C VAL A 104 -14.63 14.98 9.79
N GLY A 105 -14.75 13.84 9.09
CA GLY A 105 -15.87 12.92 9.26
C GLY A 105 -17.27 13.58 9.17
N GLY A 106 -17.45 14.52 8.25
CA GLY A 106 -18.69 15.31 8.10
C GLY A 106 -18.84 16.45 9.09
N THR A 107 -17.96 16.62 10.07
CA THR A 107 -17.96 17.73 11.02
C THR A 107 -17.11 18.88 10.47
N THR A 108 -17.66 20.12 10.58
CA THR A 108 -16.92 21.36 10.20
C THR A 108 -16.76 22.23 11.43
N LEU A 109 -15.51 22.60 11.73
CA LEU A 109 -15.11 23.43 12.86
C LEU A 109 -14.39 24.68 12.32
N ASN A 110 -14.76 25.85 12.80
CA ASN A 110 -14.14 27.11 12.38
C ASN A 110 -13.61 27.88 13.59
N THR A 111 -12.49 28.55 13.41
CA THR A 111 -11.89 29.42 14.45
C THR A 111 -11.26 30.64 13.81
N ASP A 112 -11.53 31.80 14.38
CA ASP A 112 -10.92 33.06 13.93
C ASP A 112 -9.40 33.02 14.24
N THR A 113 -8.63 33.43 13.25
CA THR A 113 -7.17 33.50 13.32
C THR A 113 -6.77 34.95 13.17
N PRO A 114 -6.21 35.59 14.22
CA PRO A 114 -5.72 36.96 14.14
C PRO A 114 -4.67 37.14 13.06
N SER A 115 -4.43 38.41 12.68
CA SER A 115 -3.39 38.74 11.70
C SER A 115 -2.04 38.12 12.06
N ILE A 116 -1.42 37.42 11.08
CA ILE A 116 -0.13 36.80 11.21
C ILE A 116 0.93 37.66 10.52
N ALA A 117 1.98 37.99 11.26
CA ALA A 117 3.10 38.78 10.70
C ALA A 117 3.87 38.00 9.65
N ALA A 118 4.58 38.69 8.75
CA ALA A 118 5.45 38.06 7.75
C ALA A 118 6.44 37.09 8.39
N GLY A 119 6.54 35.89 7.86
CA GLY A 119 7.39 34.81 8.34
C GLY A 119 6.93 34.12 9.64
N ALA A 120 5.89 34.62 10.32
CA ALA A 120 5.44 34.09 11.61
C ALA A 120 4.51 32.88 11.45
N THR A 121 4.45 32.05 12.49
CA THR A 121 3.51 30.92 12.61
C THR A 121 2.57 31.14 13.80
N SER A 122 1.27 30.92 13.57
CA SER A 122 0.24 30.89 14.60
C SER A 122 -0.24 29.45 14.80
N ASN A 123 -0.24 28.97 16.06
CA ASN A 123 -0.85 27.70 16.42
C ASN A 123 -2.30 27.93 16.83
N VAL A 124 -3.21 27.70 15.91
CA VAL A 124 -4.64 27.96 16.09
C VAL A 124 -5.30 26.76 16.76
N ALA A 125 -5.74 26.92 18.01
CA ALA A 125 -6.55 25.91 18.71
C ALA A 125 -7.98 26.00 18.16
N ILE A 126 -8.42 24.95 17.46
CA ILE A 126 -9.72 24.92 16.80
C ILE A 126 -10.85 24.75 17.82
N SER A 127 -11.85 25.62 17.76
CA SER A 127 -13.02 25.60 18.64
C SER A 127 -13.92 24.40 18.32
N GLY A 128 -14.27 23.61 19.36
CA GLY A 128 -15.09 22.42 19.24
C GLY A 128 -14.27 21.13 19.13
N SER A 129 -14.94 20.03 18.89
CA SER A 129 -14.33 18.70 18.80
C SER A 129 -15.09 17.83 17.80
N TRP A 130 -14.41 16.78 17.34
CA TRP A 130 -14.98 15.68 16.59
C TRP A 130 -15.08 14.44 17.46
N THR A 131 -16.20 13.72 17.41
CA THR A 131 -16.31 12.41 18.08
C THR A 131 -15.69 11.34 17.20
N ALA A 132 -14.65 10.70 17.72
CA ALA A 132 -13.88 9.69 16.99
C ALA A 132 -14.72 8.49 16.61
N THR A 133 -14.81 8.18 15.33
CA THR A 133 -15.50 7.01 14.78
C THR A 133 -14.52 5.89 14.47
N SER A 134 -15.00 4.64 14.53
CA SER A 134 -14.15 3.47 14.17
C SER A 134 -13.59 3.60 12.74
N GLY A 135 -12.32 3.25 12.56
CA GLY A 135 -11.59 3.43 11.32
C GLY A 135 -10.96 4.81 11.15
N GLY A 136 -11.45 5.81 11.89
CA GLY A 136 -10.93 7.17 11.80
C GLY A 136 -11.51 8.00 10.65
N ALA A 137 -10.82 9.07 10.28
CA ALA A 137 -11.24 9.97 9.21
C ALA A 137 -10.06 10.77 8.65
N THR A 138 -10.23 11.30 7.44
CA THR A 138 -9.34 12.34 6.92
C THR A 138 -9.77 13.69 7.49
N VAL A 139 -8.80 14.40 8.03
CA VAL A 139 -8.92 15.79 8.49
C VAL A 139 -8.39 16.70 7.40
N THR A 140 -9.14 17.71 7.04
CA THR A 140 -8.69 18.79 6.15
C THR A 140 -8.66 20.09 6.93
N ALA A 141 -7.51 20.74 7.02
CA ALA A 141 -7.38 22.09 7.55
C ALA A 141 -7.19 23.09 6.41
N THR A 142 -7.89 24.22 6.48
CA THR A 142 -7.83 25.31 5.51
C THR A 142 -7.56 26.62 6.24
N ALA A 143 -6.44 27.26 5.93
CA ALA A 143 -6.19 28.65 6.34
C ALA A 143 -6.99 29.59 5.45
N ASP A 144 -7.41 30.73 6.00
CA ASP A 144 -8.27 31.69 5.31
C ASP A 144 -9.44 31.08 4.52
N ALA A 145 -10.17 30.18 5.17
CA ALA A 145 -11.25 29.40 4.55
C ALA A 145 -12.41 30.25 3.98
N THR A 146 -12.39 31.55 4.20
CA THR A 146 -13.36 32.56 3.70
C THR A 146 -12.76 33.50 2.68
N ASN A 147 -11.49 33.33 2.33
CA ASN A 147 -10.75 34.08 1.32
C ASN A 147 -10.81 35.59 1.56
N VAL A 148 -10.51 36.02 2.79
CA VAL A 148 -10.52 37.45 3.21
C VAL A 148 -9.24 38.14 2.80
N VAL A 149 -8.11 37.43 2.76
CA VAL A 149 -6.79 37.95 2.45
C VAL A 149 -6.41 37.50 1.04
N ALA A 150 -6.11 38.46 0.16
CA ALA A 150 -5.55 38.13 -1.15
C ALA A 150 -4.08 37.73 -0.99
N GLU A 151 -3.75 36.51 -1.29
CA GLU A 151 -2.45 35.91 -1.06
C GLU A 151 -1.59 35.81 -2.34
N THR A 152 -0.29 35.72 -2.17
CA THR A 152 0.61 35.48 -3.31
C THR A 152 0.52 34.06 -3.85
N ASN A 153 -0.01 33.11 -3.03
CA ASN A 153 -0.26 31.74 -3.42
C ASN A 153 -1.45 31.17 -2.63
N GLU A 154 -2.60 31.06 -3.25
CA GLU A 154 -3.82 30.45 -2.67
C GLU A 154 -3.79 28.92 -2.68
N GLY A 155 -2.82 28.29 -3.34
CA GLY A 155 -2.78 26.84 -3.54
C GLY A 155 -2.19 26.04 -2.39
N ASN A 156 -1.64 26.70 -1.35
CA ASN A 156 -0.99 26.05 -0.20
C ASN A 156 -1.76 26.22 1.12
N ASN A 157 -2.95 26.80 1.08
CA ASN A 157 -3.81 27.05 2.24
C ASN A 157 -4.43 25.80 2.83
N VAL A 158 -4.36 24.67 2.14
CA VAL A 158 -5.01 23.42 2.53
C VAL A 158 -3.99 22.35 2.87
N ARG A 159 -4.25 21.65 3.97
CA ARG A 159 -3.50 20.44 4.36
C ARG A 159 -4.45 19.36 4.84
N THR A 160 -4.15 18.12 4.44
CA THR A 160 -4.86 16.94 4.93
C THR A 160 -4.01 16.14 5.90
N HIS A 161 -4.68 15.44 6.82
CA HIS A 161 -4.08 14.52 7.78
C HIS A 161 -5.06 13.38 8.08
N SER A 162 -4.59 12.13 8.14
CA SER A 162 -5.43 10.99 8.51
C SER A 162 -5.37 10.74 10.01
N ILE A 163 -6.53 10.72 10.65
CA ILE A 163 -6.66 10.26 12.03
C ILE A 163 -7.09 8.80 11.99
N VAL A 164 -6.30 7.94 12.61
CA VAL A 164 -6.65 6.53 12.79
C VAL A 164 -7.27 6.36 14.17
N VAL A 165 -8.38 5.65 14.25
CA VAL A 165 -9.13 5.41 15.49
C VAL A 165 -9.29 3.90 15.71
N GLY A 166 -8.74 3.40 16.80
CA GLY A 166 -8.79 1.98 17.13
C GLY A 166 -7.77 1.16 16.31
N ARG A 167 -8.22 -0.02 15.83
CA ARG A 167 -7.42 -0.97 15.05
C ARG A 167 -7.67 -0.79 13.55
N GLY A 168 -6.66 -1.12 12.74
CA GLY A 168 -6.75 -1.04 11.28
C GLY A 168 -6.47 0.34 10.70
N ALA A 169 -6.57 0.46 9.39
CA ALA A 169 -6.35 1.69 8.65
C ALA A 169 -7.61 2.55 8.58
N ALA A 170 -7.43 3.86 8.51
CA ALA A 170 -8.46 4.80 8.10
C ALA A 170 -8.56 4.77 6.57
N VAL A 171 -9.27 3.77 6.05
CA VAL A 171 -9.45 3.63 4.60
C VAL A 171 -10.50 4.62 4.08
N PRO A 172 -10.30 5.21 2.89
CA PRO A 172 -11.23 6.20 2.34
C PRO A 172 -12.49 5.59 1.72
N TYR A 173 -12.61 4.27 1.70
CA TYR A 173 -13.73 3.52 1.13
C TYR A 173 -14.49 2.74 2.21
N THR A 174 -15.71 2.35 1.88
CA THR A 174 -16.51 1.41 2.66
C THR A 174 -16.73 0.15 1.85
N SER A 175 -16.43 -1.00 2.45
CA SER A 175 -16.65 -2.31 1.83
C SER A 175 -18.03 -2.85 2.16
N TYR A 176 -18.69 -3.46 1.17
CA TYR A 176 -20.01 -4.08 1.28
C TYR A 176 -19.95 -5.50 0.74
N GLU A 177 -20.30 -6.46 1.59
CA GLU A 177 -20.32 -7.87 1.23
C GLU A 177 -21.57 -8.20 0.39
N ALA A 178 -21.42 -9.02 -0.64
CA ALA A 178 -22.52 -9.37 -1.53
C ALA A 178 -23.64 -10.13 -0.82
N GLU A 179 -23.29 -11.05 0.07
CA GLU A 179 -24.26 -11.84 0.84
C GLU A 179 -24.96 -11.06 1.95
N ALA A 180 -24.40 -9.93 2.38
CA ALA A 180 -25.03 -9.05 3.36
C ALA A 180 -26.03 -8.08 2.71
N GLY A 181 -25.94 -7.90 1.40
CA GLY A 181 -26.86 -7.08 0.63
C GLY A 181 -28.15 -7.83 0.24
N ARG A 182 -28.91 -7.23 -0.67
CA ARG A 182 -30.02 -7.91 -1.33
C ARG A 182 -29.54 -8.61 -2.58
N TYR A 183 -29.83 -9.86 -2.77
CA TYR A 183 -29.41 -10.59 -3.96
C TYR A 183 -30.45 -11.57 -4.48
N GLN A 184 -30.34 -11.87 -5.76
CA GLN A 184 -31.00 -12.98 -6.43
C GLN A 184 -29.91 -13.75 -7.19
N GLY A 185 -29.46 -14.84 -6.62
CA GLY A 185 -28.37 -15.66 -7.09
C GLY A 185 -28.15 -16.83 -6.15
N THR A 186 -27.04 -17.55 -6.30
CA THR A 186 -26.69 -18.67 -5.44
C THR A 186 -25.66 -18.20 -4.41
N LEU A 187 -26.01 -18.35 -3.12
CA LEU A 187 -25.05 -18.14 -2.03
C LEU A 187 -24.01 -19.27 -2.07
N LEU A 188 -22.75 -18.89 -2.04
CA LEU A 188 -21.61 -19.80 -1.87
C LEU A 188 -21.08 -19.64 -0.44
N GLU A 189 -20.80 -20.75 0.24
CA GLU A 189 -20.25 -20.77 1.59
C GLU A 189 -19.07 -21.73 1.64
N ALA A 190 -18.02 -21.34 2.34
CA ALA A 190 -16.84 -22.18 2.55
C ALA A 190 -17.18 -23.36 3.48
N ASP A 191 -16.53 -24.49 3.26
CA ASP A 191 -16.56 -25.59 4.21
C ASP A 191 -15.89 -25.20 5.56
N PRO A 192 -16.17 -25.93 6.66
CA PRO A 192 -15.64 -25.61 7.98
C PRO A 192 -14.10 -25.61 8.08
N LEU A 193 -13.43 -26.38 7.22
CA LEU A 193 -11.97 -26.45 7.17
C LEU A 193 -11.38 -25.36 6.26
N ARG A 194 -12.24 -24.63 5.53
CA ARG A 194 -11.83 -23.64 4.55
C ARG A 194 -10.83 -24.25 3.55
N THR A 195 -11.24 -25.36 2.94
CA THR A 195 -10.42 -26.09 1.98
C THR A 195 -10.05 -25.19 0.80
N PHE A 196 -8.77 -24.97 0.61
CA PHE A 196 -8.21 -24.10 -0.41
C PHE A 196 -7.99 -24.86 -1.72
N GLY A 197 -8.24 -24.21 -2.85
CA GLY A 197 -8.10 -24.79 -4.18
C GLY A 197 -9.39 -25.44 -4.71
N HIS A 198 -9.28 -26.20 -5.78
CA HIS A 198 -10.38 -26.94 -6.43
C HIS A 198 -11.59 -26.08 -6.83
N THR A 199 -11.35 -24.81 -7.24
CA THR A 199 -12.43 -23.87 -7.55
C THR A 199 -13.40 -23.61 -6.37
N ASN A 200 -12.92 -23.68 -5.15
CA ASN A 200 -13.70 -23.35 -3.97
C ASN A 200 -13.73 -21.81 -3.77
N PHE A 201 -14.60 -21.15 -4.52
CA PHE A 201 -14.69 -19.68 -4.52
C PHE A 201 -14.96 -19.09 -3.13
N ALA A 202 -15.82 -19.72 -2.33
CA ALA A 202 -16.15 -19.21 -1.02
C ALA A 202 -14.96 -19.21 -0.05
N THR A 203 -14.00 -20.10 -0.22
CA THR A 203 -12.77 -20.12 0.58
C THR A 203 -11.92 -18.86 0.35
N GLU A 204 -11.87 -18.37 -0.90
CA GLU A 204 -11.17 -17.12 -1.24
C GLU A 204 -12.02 -15.86 -1.01
N SER A 205 -13.26 -16.00 -0.62
CA SER A 205 -14.15 -14.85 -0.42
C SER A 205 -13.98 -14.23 0.96
N SER A 206 -14.18 -12.92 1.04
CA SER A 206 -14.29 -12.19 2.30
C SER A 206 -15.44 -12.78 3.13
N GLY A 207 -15.27 -12.86 4.43
CA GLY A 207 -16.26 -13.49 5.29
C GLY A 207 -16.57 -14.98 4.99
N ARG A 208 -15.82 -15.61 4.06
CA ARG A 208 -16.01 -16.99 3.58
C ARG A 208 -17.33 -17.21 2.82
N ARG A 209 -17.85 -16.15 2.20
CA ARG A 209 -19.11 -16.16 1.45
C ARG A 209 -19.03 -15.30 0.20
N SER A 210 -19.82 -15.64 -0.79
CA SER A 210 -20.01 -14.83 -2.00
C SER A 210 -21.30 -15.20 -2.71
N VAL A 211 -21.70 -14.43 -3.71
CA VAL A 211 -22.92 -14.68 -4.47
C VAL A 211 -22.59 -14.96 -5.94
N ARG A 212 -23.11 -16.09 -6.45
CA ARG A 212 -22.97 -16.50 -7.84
C ARG A 212 -24.20 -16.15 -8.65
N LEU A 213 -23.99 -15.46 -9.78
CA LEU A 213 -25.02 -15.11 -10.76
C LEU A 213 -24.87 -16.00 -11.98
N ASN A 214 -25.87 -16.86 -12.25
CA ASN A 214 -25.86 -17.85 -13.31
C ASN A 214 -26.78 -17.51 -14.49
N SER A 215 -27.76 -16.64 -14.27
CA SER A 215 -28.81 -16.36 -15.25
C SER A 215 -29.08 -14.86 -15.39
N SER A 216 -29.56 -14.46 -16.56
CA SER A 216 -30.00 -13.09 -16.80
C SER A 216 -31.06 -12.67 -15.78
N GLY A 217 -30.97 -11.44 -15.29
CA GLY A 217 -31.82 -10.87 -14.25
C GLY A 217 -31.33 -11.13 -12.82
N GLN A 218 -30.41 -12.04 -12.60
CA GLN A 218 -29.79 -12.24 -11.28
C GLN A 218 -28.87 -11.08 -10.92
N PHE A 219 -28.82 -10.72 -9.65
CA PHE A 219 -28.13 -9.52 -9.18
C PHE A 219 -27.65 -9.63 -7.74
N VAL A 220 -26.75 -8.71 -7.39
CA VAL A 220 -26.42 -8.29 -6.01
C VAL A 220 -26.65 -6.80 -5.89
N GLU A 221 -27.22 -6.33 -4.77
CA GLU A 221 -27.50 -4.93 -4.53
C GLU A 221 -27.03 -4.49 -3.14
N PHE A 222 -26.37 -3.36 -3.12
CA PHE A 222 -25.76 -2.77 -1.95
C PHE A 222 -26.37 -1.41 -1.68
N THR A 223 -26.64 -1.08 -0.41
CA THR A 223 -27.08 0.26 -0.02
C THR A 223 -25.92 1.01 0.63
N SER A 224 -25.51 2.11 0.03
CA SER A 224 -24.38 2.90 0.53
C SER A 224 -24.71 3.58 1.85
N THR A 225 -23.77 3.55 2.78
CA THR A 225 -23.83 4.29 4.05
C THR A 225 -23.17 5.66 3.97
N ASN A 226 -22.29 5.85 2.98
CA ASN A 226 -21.57 7.09 2.71
C ASN A 226 -21.79 7.53 1.27
N ALA A 227 -21.44 8.79 0.97
CA ALA A 227 -21.42 9.25 -0.42
C ALA A 227 -20.33 8.52 -1.20
N ALA A 228 -20.57 8.31 -2.50
CA ALA A 228 -19.62 7.62 -3.36
C ALA A 228 -19.69 8.12 -4.82
N ASN A 229 -18.53 8.20 -5.47
CA ASN A 229 -18.37 8.45 -6.90
C ASN A 229 -17.43 7.45 -7.57
N SER A 230 -17.16 6.33 -6.91
CA SER A 230 -16.32 5.26 -7.44
C SER A 230 -16.80 3.90 -6.92
N ILE A 231 -16.45 2.87 -7.65
CA ILE A 231 -16.73 1.48 -7.29
C ILE A 231 -15.52 0.60 -7.62
N VAL A 232 -15.17 -0.29 -6.70
CA VAL A 232 -14.29 -1.44 -6.94
C VAL A 232 -15.12 -2.69 -6.74
N VAL A 233 -15.09 -3.61 -7.68
CA VAL A 233 -15.82 -4.89 -7.61
C VAL A 233 -14.83 -6.03 -7.49
N ARG A 234 -14.84 -6.73 -6.36
CA ARG A 234 -14.11 -7.99 -6.21
C ARG A 234 -14.96 -9.12 -6.78
N ASN A 235 -14.42 -9.77 -7.81
CA ASN A 235 -15.19 -10.69 -8.62
C ASN A 235 -14.37 -11.88 -9.11
N SER A 236 -15.07 -12.93 -9.53
CA SER A 236 -14.51 -14.01 -10.33
C SER A 236 -15.44 -14.29 -11.50
N ILE A 237 -14.89 -14.31 -12.70
CA ILE A 237 -15.55 -14.79 -13.91
C ILE A 237 -14.69 -15.92 -14.51
N PRO A 238 -15.24 -16.75 -15.42
CA PRO A 238 -14.50 -17.89 -15.96
C PRO A 238 -13.15 -17.51 -16.57
N ASP A 239 -12.22 -18.46 -16.56
CA ASP A 239 -11.02 -18.39 -17.39
C ASP A 239 -11.36 -18.64 -18.86
N ALA A 240 -10.45 -18.29 -19.78
CA ALA A 240 -10.51 -18.74 -21.15
C ALA A 240 -10.24 -20.26 -21.23
N PRO A 241 -10.80 -20.98 -22.21
CA PRO A 241 -10.56 -22.42 -22.34
C PRO A 241 -9.09 -22.83 -22.45
N GLY A 242 -8.25 -21.94 -22.99
CA GLY A 242 -6.79 -22.13 -23.08
C GLY A 242 -6.00 -21.41 -22.00
N GLY A 243 -6.66 -20.85 -20.99
CA GLY A 243 -6.04 -19.96 -20.01
C GLY A 243 -5.88 -18.53 -20.48
N GLY A 244 -5.41 -17.66 -19.60
CA GLY A 244 -5.14 -16.27 -19.93
C GLY A 244 -6.31 -15.30 -19.71
N GLY A 245 -7.42 -15.79 -19.20
CA GLY A 245 -8.58 -14.97 -18.83
C GLY A 245 -9.48 -14.54 -19.98
N ILE A 246 -10.62 -14.02 -19.61
CA ILE A 246 -11.60 -13.36 -20.48
C ILE A 246 -11.94 -11.97 -19.97
N GLU A 247 -12.51 -11.16 -20.83
CA GLU A 247 -13.22 -9.93 -20.43
C GLU A 247 -14.72 -10.12 -20.63
N ALA A 248 -15.51 -9.65 -19.71
CA ALA A 248 -16.95 -9.66 -19.77
C ALA A 248 -17.51 -8.41 -19.11
N THR A 249 -18.75 -8.07 -19.42
CA THR A 249 -19.42 -6.94 -18.75
C THR A 249 -20.39 -7.40 -17.71
N ILE A 250 -20.64 -6.56 -16.71
CA ILE A 250 -21.78 -6.63 -15.80
C ILE A 250 -22.49 -5.28 -15.75
N SER A 251 -23.80 -5.28 -15.69
CA SER A 251 -24.59 -4.06 -15.71
C SER A 251 -24.68 -3.44 -14.33
N LEU A 252 -24.32 -2.16 -14.21
CA LEU A 252 -24.45 -1.38 -12.97
C LEU A 252 -25.71 -0.52 -13.05
N TYR A 253 -26.57 -0.67 -12.06
CA TYR A 253 -27.75 0.15 -11.82
C TYR A 253 -27.59 0.97 -10.54
N VAL A 254 -28.13 2.17 -10.58
CA VAL A 254 -28.23 3.05 -9.40
C VAL A 254 -29.70 3.38 -9.17
N ASN A 255 -30.24 3.06 -8.00
CA ASN A 255 -31.66 3.22 -7.66
C ASN A 255 -32.59 2.68 -8.75
N ASP A 256 -32.31 1.45 -9.20
CA ASP A 256 -33.01 0.73 -10.28
C ASP A 256 -32.89 1.34 -11.68
N THR A 257 -32.13 2.41 -11.85
CA THR A 257 -31.84 3.00 -13.17
C THR A 257 -30.52 2.48 -13.70
N PHE A 258 -30.51 1.95 -14.92
CA PHE A 258 -29.26 1.53 -15.58
C PHE A 258 -28.29 2.72 -15.70
N LEU A 259 -27.08 2.55 -15.19
CA LEU A 259 -26.04 3.58 -15.27
C LEU A 259 -25.06 3.29 -16.39
N ARG A 260 -24.44 2.13 -16.36
CA ARG A 260 -23.43 1.71 -17.34
C ARG A 260 -23.09 0.23 -17.18
N LYS A 261 -22.34 -0.29 -18.15
CA LYS A 261 -21.67 -1.57 -17.99
C LYS A 261 -20.28 -1.36 -17.37
N LEU A 262 -19.92 -2.25 -16.45
CA LEU A 262 -18.56 -2.37 -15.93
C LEU A 262 -17.87 -3.53 -16.62
N THR A 263 -16.63 -3.35 -17.04
CA THR A 263 -15.79 -4.42 -17.57
C THR A 263 -15.14 -5.17 -16.40
N LEU A 264 -15.33 -6.48 -16.38
CA LEU A 264 -14.66 -7.40 -15.48
C LEU A 264 -13.65 -8.22 -16.28
N SER A 265 -12.55 -8.59 -15.65
CA SER A 265 -11.50 -9.36 -16.31
C SER A 265 -11.04 -10.50 -15.40
N SER A 266 -10.78 -11.67 -15.97
CA SER A 266 -10.09 -12.77 -15.30
C SER A 266 -8.63 -12.92 -15.75
N ARG A 267 -8.09 -11.92 -16.42
CA ARG A 267 -6.71 -11.93 -16.93
C ARG A 267 -5.67 -12.17 -15.82
N HIS A 268 -5.91 -11.64 -14.64
CA HIS A 268 -5.02 -11.71 -13.49
C HIS A 268 -5.47 -12.73 -12.43
N SER A 269 -6.44 -13.56 -12.76
CA SER A 269 -6.95 -14.66 -11.94
C SER A 269 -6.52 -16.03 -12.49
N TRP A 270 -7.06 -17.11 -11.94
CA TRP A 270 -6.90 -18.48 -12.42
C TRP A 270 -5.44 -18.94 -12.51
N LEU A 271 -4.79 -18.95 -11.37
CA LEU A 271 -3.50 -19.63 -11.22
C LEU A 271 -3.74 -21.12 -11.00
N TYR A 272 -3.02 -21.95 -11.72
CA TYR A 272 -3.11 -23.40 -11.66
C TYR A 272 -1.82 -24.02 -11.15
N GLY A 273 -1.93 -25.11 -10.41
CA GLY A 273 -0.79 -25.89 -9.95
C GLY A 273 -1.22 -26.96 -8.96
N ASN A 274 -0.62 -28.13 -9.06
CA ASN A 274 -0.91 -29.27 -8.18
C ASN A 274 0.11 -29.43 -7.06
N THR A 275 1.12 -28.58 -7.02
CA THR A 275 2.26 -28.72 -6.14
C THR A 275 2.24 -27.68 -5.04
N ASP A 276 3.02 -27.93 -4.03
CA ASP A 276 3.35 -27.01 -2.97
C ASP A 276 4.39 -25.96 -3.42
N ASP A 277 4.93 -26.14 -4.63
CA ASP A 277 5.83 -25.16 -5.24
C ASP A 277 5.02 -24.03 -5.89
N PRO A 278 4.91 -22.90 -5.21
CA PRO A 278 4.13 -21.76 -5.69
C PRO A 278 4.80 -21.02 -6.84
N GLU A 279 6.08 -21.17 -7.02
CA GLU A 279 6.83 -20.66 -8.16
C GLU A 279 6.52 -21.45 -9.43
N GLY A 280 6.04 -22.68 -9.28
CA GLY A 280 5.57 -23.53 -10.38
C GLY A 280 4.14 -23.21 -10.85
N LEU A 281 3.44 -22.25 -10.25
CA LEU A 281 2.09 -21.86 -10.69
C LEU A 281 2.11 -21.23 -12.07
N SER A 282 1.10 -21.54 -12.87
CA SER A 282 0.92 -21.02 -14.22
C SER A 282 -0.52 -20.57 -14.42
N ASN A 283 -0.81 -19.86 -15.50
CA ASN A 283 -2.17 -19.59 -15.93
C ASN A 283 -2.59 -20.41 -17.16
N SER A 284 -1.92 -21.53 -17.39
CA SER A 284 -2.36 -22.57 -18.33
C SER A 284 -3.23 -23.58 -17.60
N PRO A 285 -4.46 -23.87 -18.05
CA PRO A 285 -5.34 -24.83 -17.40
C PRO A 285 -4.71 -26.20 -17.24
N GLY A 286 -4.71 -26.68 -16.01
CA GLY A 286 -4.14 -27.99 -15.63
C GLY A 286 -3.94 -28.05 -14.13
N GLY A 287 -4.58 -29.03 -13.45
CA GLY A 287 -4.58 -29.10 -11.99
C GLY A 287 -5.55 -28.11 -11.33
N ASP A 288 -5.33 -27.87 -10.03
CA ASP A 288 -6.22 -27.05 -9.23
C ASP A 288 -5.97 -25.55 -9.47
N ALA A 289 -7.04 -24.81 -9.59
CA ALA A 289 -6.96 -23.34 -9.54
C ALA A 289 -6.72 -22.86 -8.11
N ARG A 290 -5.77 -21.95 -7.93
CA ARG A 290 -5.28 -21.50 -6.62
C ARG A 290 -5.65 -20.06 -6.29
N ARG A 291 -5.86 -19.22 -7.30
CA ARG A 291 -6.29 -17.85 -7.17
C ARG A 291 -7.38 -17.59 -8.18
N LEU A 292 -8.56 -17.26 -7.70
CA LEU A 292 -9.79 -17.22 -8.52
C LEU A 292 -10.35 -15.80 -8.69
N PHE A 293 -9.99 -14.86 -7.81
CA PHE A 293 -10.56 -13.52 -7.78
C PHE A 293 -9.58 -12.45 -8.26
N ASP A 294 -10.16 -11.41 -8.83
CA ASP A 294 -9.52 -10.15 -9.13
C ASP A 294 -10.46 -8.99 -8.81
N GLU A 295 -10.00 -7.75 -8.96
CA GLU A 295 -10.78 -6.54 -8.75
C GLU A 295 -10.85 -5.70 -10.02
N SER A 296 -12.02 -5.15 -10.27
CA SER A 296 -12.26 -4.19 -11.34
C SER A 296 -12.76 -2.88 -10.75
N ASN A 297 -12.25 -1.75 -11.23
CA ASN A 297 -12.56 -0.45 -10.66
C ASN A 297 -13.11 0.53 -11.69
N ALA A 298 -13.91 1.50 -11.26
CA ALA A 298 -14.39 2.57 -12.10
C ALA A 298 -14.70 3.83 -11.28
N LEU A 299 -14.32 4.99 -11.83
CA LEU A 299 -14.87 6.28 -11.41
C LEU A 299 -16.27 6.45 -12.03
N LEU A 300 -17.19 7.01 -11.27
CA LEU A 300 -18.54 7.35 -11.70
C LEU A 300 -18.60 8.84 -12.05
N ALA A 301 -19.50 9.18 -12.99
CA ALA A 301 -19.57 10.56 -13.52
C ALA A 301 -20.04 11.59 -12.50
N GLN A 302 -20.67 11.14 -11.40
CA GLN A 302 -21.17 12.01 -10.34
C GLN A 302 -21.08 11.33 -8.97
N SER A 303 -21.20 12.13 -7.93
CA SER A 303 -21.33 11.65 -6.55
C SER A 303 -22.78 11.25 -6.26
N TYR A 304 -22.93 10.13 -5.57
CA TYR A 304 -24.21 9.60 -5.10
C TYR A 304 -24.27 9.71 -3.57
N PRO A 305 -25.37 10.21 -3.01
CA PRO A 305 -25.49 10.40 -1.56
C PRO A 305 -25.60 9.07 -0.79
N PRO A 306 -25.42 9.09 0.55
CA PRO A 306 -25.76 7.96 1.41
C PRO A 306 -27.19 7.47 1.18
N GLY A 307 -27.41 6.16 1.28
CA GLY A 307 -28.71 5.52 1.02
C GLY A 307 -28.92 5.16 -0.46
N THR A 308 -28.00 5.48 -1.34
CA THR A 308 -28.06 5.08 -2.74
C THR A 308 -27.87 3.56 -2.87
N ARG A 309 -28.71 2.94 -3.71
CA ARG A 309 -28.63 1.50 -4.02
C ARG A 309 -27.80 1.31 -5.29
N PHE A 310 -26.71 0.56 -5.16
CA PHE A 310 -25.86 0.12 -6.27
C PHE A 310 -26.16 -1.35 -6.52
N LYS A 311 -26.56 -1.69 -7.74
CA LYS A 311 -26.93 -3.05 -8.11
C LYS A 311 -26.09 -3.52 -9.29
N LEU A 312 -25.39 -4.63 -9.11
CA LEU A 312 -24.70 -5.35 -10.16
C LEU A 312 -25.61 -6.46 -10.67
N GLN A 313 -26.07 -6.38 -11.90
CA GLN A 313 -27.01 -7.32 -12.48
C GLN A 313 -26.43 -7.92 -13.75
N ARG A 314 -26.61 -9.23 -13.89
CA ARG A 314 -26.36 -9.90 -15.16
C ARG A 314 -27.53 -9.68 -16.10
N ASP A 315 -27.36 -8.87 -17.09
CA ASP A 315 -28.35 -8.65 -18.15
C ASP A 315 -28.11 -9.60 -19.36
N SER A 316 -29.05 -9.63 -20.29
CA SER A 316 -28.95 -10.53 -21.47
C SER A 316 -27.73 -10.28 -22.35
N GLY A 317 -27.16 -9.06 -22.28
CA GLY A 317 -25.92 -8.71 -23.00
C GLY A 317 -24.65 -8.90 -22.19
N ASP A 318 -24.71 -9.42 -20.95
CA ASP A 318 -23.57 -9.73 -20.11
C ASP A 318 -23.22 -11.22 -20.31
N ASN A 319 -22.11 -11.48 -20.96
CA ASN A 319 -21.87 -12.74 -21.69
C ASN A 319 -20.96 -13.76 -20.97
N ALA A 320 -20.49 -13.50 -19.74
CA ALA A 320 -19.78 -14.53 -19.01
C ALA A 320 -20.73 -15.68 -18.59
N PRO A 321 -20.30 -16.94 -18.63
CA PRO A 321 -21.09 -18.09 -18.20
C PRO A 321 -21.59 -17.96 -16.75
N PHE A 322 -20.78 -17.37 -15.87
CA PHE A 322 -21.15 -17.03 -14.50
C PHE A 322 -20.44 -15.78 -14.03
N TYR A 323 -20.96 -15.16 -12.98
CA TYR A 323 -20.30 -14.09 -12.25
C TYR A 323 -20.33 -14.43 -10.77
N ILE A 324 -19.22 -14.36 -10.08
CA ILE A 324 -19.18 -14.47 -8.62
C ILE A 324 -18.78 -13.12 -8.09
N ILE A 325 -19.65 -12.54 -7.27
CA ILE A 325 -19.42 -11.25 -6.63
C ILE A 325 -19.18 -11.51 -5.15
N ASP A 326 -18.03 -11.08 -4.68
CA ASP A 326 -17.63 -11.17 -3.28
C ASP A 326 -18.04 -9.92 -2.53
N MET A 327 -17.49 -8.79 -2.92
CA MET A 327 -17.73 -7.51 -2.27
C MET A 327 -17.54 -6.36 -3.25
N ILE A 328 -18.01 -5.19 -2.85
CA ILE A 328 -17.64 -3.93 -3.47
C ILE A 328 -17.03 -2.97 -2.46
N ASP A 329 -16.11 -2.12 -2.92
CA ASP A 329 -15.74 -0.91 -2.20
C ASP A 329 -16.39 0.29 -2.88
N LEU A 330 -17.01 1.17 -2.09
CA LEU A 330 -17.50 2.46 -2.53
C LEU A 330 -16.69 3.57 -1.87
N GLU A 331 -16.20 4.52 -2.65
CA GLU A 331 -15.36 5.61 -2.19
C GLU A 331 -15.85 6.94 -2.77
N GLN A 332 -15.82 7.99 -1.95
CA GLN A 332 -15.96 9.37 -2.42
C GLN A 332 -14.56 9.90 -2.74
N VAL A 333 -14.15 9.70 -3.98
CA VAL A 333 -12.85 10.15 -4.49
C VAL A 333 -12.87 11.67 -4.64
N ALA A 334 -11.88 12.33 -4.06
CA ALA A 334 -11.68 13.77 -4.23
C ALA A 334 -11.38 14.11 -5.69
N PRO A 335 -11.69 15.30 -6.17
CA PRO A 335 -11.25 15.77 -7.48
C PRO A 335 -9.74 15.66 -7.63
N ALA A 336 -9.28 15.50 -8.88
CA ALA A 336 -7.86 15.51 -9.18
C ALA A 336 -7.21 16.80 -8.66
N THR A 337 -6.08 16.66 -7.97
CA THR A 337 -5.33 17.83 -7.51
C THR A 337 -4.65 18.53 -8.69
N SER A 338 -4.45 19.82 -8.56
CA SER A 338 -3.71 20.63 -9.54
C SER A 338 -2.21 20.41 -9.41
N GLN A 339 -1.47 20.69 -10.47
CA GLN A 339 -0.02 20.66 -10.45
C GLN A 339 0.54 21.58 -9.35
N PRO A 340 1.33 21.05 -8.41
CA PRO A 340 1.93 21.88 -7.36
C PRO A 340 2.93 22.87 -7.94
N ALA A 341 3.03 24.03 -7.32
CA ALA A 341 4.08 25.00 -7.65
C ALA A 341 5.45 24.37 -7.48
N GLY A 342 6.34 24.60 -8.44
CA GLY A 342 7.70 24.04 -8.45
C GLY A 342 7.81 22.64 -9.03
N CYS A 343 6.71 21.94 -9.32
CA CYS A 343 6.75 20.69 -10.04
C CYS A 343 6.68 20.90 -11.57
N THR A 344 7.35 20.05 -12.32
CA THR A 344 7.34 20.03 -13.79
C THR A 344 6.59 18.80 -14.28
N SER A 345 5.63 19.01 -15.18
CA SER A 345 4.83 17.92 -15.72
C SER A 345 5.62 17.05 -16.69
N ILE A 346 5.40 15.73 -16.64
CA ILE A 346 5.97 14.78 -17.60
C ILE A 346 5.52 15.07 -19.05
N THR A 347 4.42 15.78 -19.25
CA THR A 347 3.98 16.23 -20.58
C THR A 347 4.95 17.20 -21.23
N GLN A 348 5.72 17.96 -20.45
CA GLN A 348 6.79 18.82 -20.98
C GLN A 348 7.99 18.04 -21.50
N TYR A 349 8.07 16.76 -21.15
CA TYR A 349 9.06 15.80 -21.65
C TYR A 349 8.54 14.92 -22.78
N GLY A 350 7.29 15.16 -23.23
CA GLY A 350 6.69 14.49 -24.36
C GLY A 350 5.78 13.30 -24.00
N ALA A 351 5.49 13.06 -22.72
CA ALA A 351 4.46 12.09 -22.33
C ALA A 351 3.07 12.57 -22.74
N VAL A 352 2.22 11.64 -23.18
CA VAL A 352 0.85 11.93 -23.64
C VAL A 352 -0.14 11.00 -22.93
N PRO A 353 -1.11 11.55 -22.19
CA PRO A 353 -2.04 10.72 -21.44
C PRO A 353 -3.01 9.95 -22.36
N ASN A 354 -3.35 8.73 -21.98
CA ASN A 354 -4.40 7.91 -22.60
C ASN A 354 -4.21 7.58 -24.08
N ASP A 355 -3.02 7.72 -24.64
CA ASP A 355 -2.75 7.39 -26.04
C ASP A 355 -2.28 5.93 -26.24
N GLY A 356 -1.98 5.24 -25.15
CA GLY A 356 -1.53 3.84 -25.16
C GLY A 356 -0.10 3.65 -25.65
N LEU A 357 0.66 4.71 -25.88
CA LEU A 357 2.07 4.65 -26.24
C LEU A 357 2.95 4.62 -24.98
N ASP A 358 4.19 4.19 -25.13
CA ASP A 358 5.13 4.07 -24.02
C ASP A 358 5.72 5.43 -23.62
N ASP A 359 5.39 5.90 -22.44
CA ASP A 359 5.85 7.15 -21.84
C ASP A 359 7.15 7.00 -21.03
N THR A 360 7.71 5.79 -20.94
CA THR A 360 8.88 5.51 -20.07
C THR A 360 10.01 6.53 -20.26
N ALA A 361 10.38 6.82 -21.53
CA ALA A 361 11.48 7.73 -21.81
C ALA A 361 11.21 9.16 -21.35
N ALA A 362 9.98 9.63 -21.42
CA ALA A 362 9.58 10.97 -20.95
C ALA A 362 9.61 11.03 -19.41
N ILE A 363 9.08 10.01 -18.74
CA ILE A 363 9.11 9.89 -17.26
C ILE A 363 10.57 9.83 -16.80
N GLN A 364 11.40 9.01 -17.43
CA GLN A 364 12.84 8.87 -17.09
C GLN A 364 13.57 10.22 -17.19
N ARG A 365 13.37 10.99 -18.25
CA ARG A 365 14.00 12.30 -18.40
C ARG A 365 13.55 13.29 -17.31
N ALA A 366 12.27 13.33 -16.99
CA ALA A 366 11.76 14.19 -15.93
C ALA A 366 12.38 13.81 -14.56
N VAL A 367 12.44 12.51 -14.25
CA VAL A 367 13.05 12.01 -13.01
C VAL A 367 14.55 12.30 -12.96
N THR A 368 15.27 12.13 -14.07
CA THR A 368 16.71 12.46 -14.17
C THR A 368 16.96 13.95 -13.95
N ASP A 369 16.14 14.82 -14.50
CA ASP A 369 16.24 16.27 -14.30
C ASP A 369 15.94 16.68 -12.84
N ASP A 370 14.98 16.03 -12.18
CA ASP A 370 14.73 16.26 -10.75
C ASP A 370 15.90 15.78 -9.90
N GLN A 371 16.40 14.57 -10.15
CA GLN A 371 17.58 14.02 -9.46
C GLN A 371 18.81 14.93 -9.58
N ASN A 372 19.00 15.56 -10.73
CA ASN A 372 20.09 16.48 -11.01
C ASN A 372 19.84 17.93 -10.57
N GLY A 373 18.68 18.20 -9.95
CA GLY A 373 18.30 19.53 -9.47
C GLY A 373 17.99 20.54 -10.57
N VAL A 374 17.70 20.06 -11.79
CA VAL A 374 17.26 20.91 -12.92
C VAL A 374 15.80 21.35 -12.73
N ILE A 375 14.99 20.48 -12.17
CA ILE A 375 13.62 20.78 -11.71
C ILE A 375 13.51 20.45 -10.22
N GLY A 376 12.44 20.87 -9.57
CA GLY A 376 12.29 20.64 -8.12
C GLY A 376 11.30 19.53 -7.76
N CYS A 377 10.59 18.99 -8.73
CA CYS A 377 9.58 17.96 -8.52
C CYS A 377 9.04 17.48 -9.87
N VAL A 378 8.79 16.19 -9.99
CA VAL A 378 8.08 15.58 -11.13
C VAL A 378 6.59 15.57 -10.85
N TRP A 379 5.80 16.08 -11.78
CA TRP A 379 4.35 16.03 -11.75
C TRP A 379 3.82 15.03 -12.76
N ILE A 380 3.01 14.07 -12.27
CA ILE A 380 2.25 13.15 -13.10
C ILE A 380 0.80 13.61 -13.14
N PRO A 381 0.34 14.23 -14.24
CA PRO A 381 -1.03 14.73 -14.37
C PRO A 381 -2.08 13.62 -14.33
N PRO A 382 -3.38 13.96 -14.22
CA PRO A 382 -4.45 13.01 -14.43
C PRO A 382 -4.34 12.33 -15.80
N GLY A 383 -4.50 11.02 -15.82
CA GLY A 383 -4.45 10.20 -17.04
C GLY A 383 -3.87 8.81 -16.77
N GLN A 384 -3.92 8.00 -17.80
CA GLN A 384 -3.24 6.70 -17.86
C GLN A 384 -1.95 6.87 -18.67
N TRP A 385 -0.83 6.49 -18.05
CA TRP A 385 0.52 6.66 -18.56
C TRP A 385 1.16 5.29 -18.71
N ARG A 386 1.44 4.88 -19.92
CA ARG A 386 2.05 3.58 -20.17
C ARG A 386 3.55 3.61 -19.85
N GLN A 387 4.00 2.64 -19.06
CA GLN A 387 5.39 2.49 -18.64
C GLN A 387 5.84 1.05 -18.90
N GLU A 388 6.83 0.86 -19.77
CA GLU A 388 7.33 -0.47 -20.15
C GLU A 388 8.76 -0.76 -19.72
N GLN A 389 9.39 0.17 -18.99
CA GLN A 389 10.69 -0.04 -18.36
C GLN A 389 10.71 0.56 -16.96
N LYS A 390 11.50 -0.06 -16.08
CA LYS A 390 11.75 0.44 -14.73
C LYS A 390 12.42 1.81 -14.77
N ILE A 391 11.94 2.76 -13.97
CA ILE A 391 12.60 4.05 -13.76
C ILE A 391 13.70 3.88 -12.73
N LEU A 392 14.90 4.26 -13.11
CA LEU A 392 16.12 4.13 -12.32
C LEU A 392 17.05 5.32 -12.57
N THR A 393 18.23 5.33 -11.96
CA THR A 393 19.23 6.35 -12.27
C THR A 393 19.76 6.16 -13.68
N ASP A 394 19.75 7.22 -14.48
CA ASP A 394 20.46 7.29 -15.77
C ASP A 394 21.96 7.48 -15.50
N ASP A 395 22.61 6.41 -15.08
CA ASP A 395 24.01 6.39 -14.69
C ASP A 395 24.76 5.41 -15.59
N PRO A 396 25.92 5.82 -16.16
CA PRO A 396 26.82 4.92 -16.86
C PRO A 396 27.34 3.75 -16.02
N LEU A 397 27.15 3.77 -14.69
CA LEU A 397 27.41 2.62 -13.82
C LEU A 397 26.35 1.53 -13.93
N ASN A 398 25.18 1.81 -14.48
CA ASN A 398 24.14 0.84 -14.78
C ASN A 398 24.56 -0.03 -15.97
N ARG A 399 25.39 -1.02 -15.74
CA ARG A 399 26.11 -1.77 -16.78
C ARG A 399 25.84 -3.24 -16.77
N GLY A 400 24.61 -3.61 -16.78
CA GLY A 400 24.25 -5.00 -16.92
C GLY A 400 23.65 -5.59 -15.65
N GLN A 401 23.52 -6.86 -15.64
CA GLN A 401 22.54 -7.65 -14.92
C GLN A 401 22.38 -7.43 -13.41
N TRP A 402 23.28 -6.80 -12.69
CA TRP A 402 23.21 -6.75 -11.23
C TRP A 402 23.63 -5.39 -10.65
N ASN A 403 23.98 -4.45 -11.53
CA ASN A 403 24.54 -3.16 -11.15
C ASN A 403 23.56 -2.01 -11.36
N GLN A 404 22.29 -2.26 -11.13
CA GLN A 404 21.25 -1.27 -11.24
C GLN A 404 21.34 -0.27 -10.08
N VAL A 405 21.33 1.00 -10.39
CA VAL A 405 21.35 2.10 -9.43
C VAL A 405 19.98 2.76 -9.41
N GLY A 406 19.39 2.83 -8.24
CA GLY A 406 18.08 3.47 -8.05
C GLY A 406 18.17 4.99 -8.04
N ILE A 407 17.02 5.63 -8.15
CA ILE A 407 16.87 7.09 -8.09
C ILE A 407 17.13 7.61 -6.67
N SER A 408 17.65 8.83 -6.57
CA SER A 408 17.90 9.51 -5.30
C SER A 408 17.57 10.99 -5.42
N ASN A 409 17.13 11.60 -4.32
CA ASN A 409 16.78 13.02 -4.25
C ASN A 409 15.67 13.44 -5.22
N VAL A 410 14.69 12.56 -5.44
CA VAL A 410 13.59 12.76 -6.39
C VAL A 410 12.28 12.95 -5.63
N THR A 411 11.46 13.86 -6.12
CA THR A 411 10.09 14.05 -5.65
C THR A 411 9.11 13.84 -6.80
N ILE A 412 8.24 12.83 -6.68
CA ILE A 412 7.21 12.51 -7.66
C ILE A 412 5.84 12.70 -7.02
N ARG A 413 4.99 13.48 -7.65
CA ARG A 413 3.63 13.72 -7.18
C ARG A 413 2.62 13.51 -8.30
N GLY A 414 1.52 12.85 -7.98
CA GLY A 414 0.38 12.71 -8.86
C GLY A 414 -0.85 13.50 -8.39
N ALA A 415 -1.88 13.44 -9.21
CA ALA A 415 -3.15 14.12 -8.94
C ALA A 415 -4.10 13.32 -8.01
N GLY A 416 -3.65 12.19 -7.52
CA GLY A 416 -4.39 11.23 -6.72
C GLY A 416 -4.30 9.83 -7.32
N MET A 417 -4.36 8.78 -6.47
CA MET A 417 -4.20 7.40 -6.93
C MET A 417 -5.28 6.92 -7.90
N TRP A 418 -6.45 7.58 -7.91
CA TRP A 418 -7.51 7.31 -8.87
C TRP A 418 -7.33 8.07 -10.19
N HIS A 419 -6.50 9.10 -10.22
CA HIS A 419 -6.38 10.04 -11.32
C HIS A 419 -5.09 9.87 -12.11
N SER A 420 -3.96 9.68 -11.45
CA SER A 420 -2.63 9.53 -12.08
C SER A 420 -2.20 8.07 -12.03
N GLN A 421 -2.35 7.35 -13.14
CA GLN A 421 -2.16 5.91 -13.19
C GLN A 421 -1.05 5.55 -14.17
N LEU A 422 0.05 5.01 -13.63
CA LEU A 422 1.07 4.34 -14.42
C LEU A 422 0.64 2.88 -14.64
N TYR A 423 0.81 2.35 -15.85
CA TYR A 423 0.48 0.97 -16.14
C TYR A 423 1.42 0.35 -17.15
N THR A 424 1.56 -0.97 -17.11
CA THR A 424 2.31 -1.75 -18.11
C THR A 424 1.41 -2.78 -18.78
N LEU A 425 1.72 -3.13 -20.01
CA LEU A 425 1.06 -4.22 -20.75
C LEU A 425 1.95 -5.46 -20.88
N THR A 426 3.25 -5.33 -20.64
CA THR A 426 4.21 -6.43 -20.75
C THR A 426 4.24 -7.20 -19.43
N GLU A 427 4.04 -8.49 -19.51
CA GLU A 427 4.11 -9.38 -18.36
C GLU A 427 5.56 -9.50 -17.87
N PRO A 428 5.84 -9.33 -16.56
CA PRO A 428 7.22 -9.29 -16.05
C PRO A 428 8.04 -10.54 -16.39
N HIS A 429 7.42 -11.72 -16.35
CA HIS A 429 8.10 -12.98 -16.64
C HIS A 429 8.50 -13.14 -18.13
N LEU A 430 7.98 -12.30 -19.02
CA LEU A 430 8.36 -12.27 -20.43
C LEU A 430 9.53 -11.33 -20.70
N VAL A 431 9.91 -10.48 -19.74
CA VAL A 431 11.02 -9.54 -19.86
C VAL A 431 12.33 -10.24 -19.53
N VAL A 432 12.77 -11.10 -20.44
CA VAL A 432 14.03 -11.84 -20.27
C VAL A 432 15.20 -11.00 -20.75
N GLY A 433 16.12 -10.68 -19.83
CA GLY A 433 17.38 -10.00 -20.13
C GLY A 433 17.31 -8.49 -20.37
N GLY A 434 16.13 -7.87 -20.17
CA GLY A 434 15.97 -6.40 -20.30
C GLY A 434 16.23 -5.61 -19.05
N ILE A 435 16.30 -6.26 -17.89
CA ILE A 435 16.50 -5.63 -16.58
C ILE A 435 17.57 -6.37 -15.82
N ASN A 436 18.28 -5.63 -15.00
CA ASN A 436 19.53 -6.08 -14.39
C ASN A 436 19.33 -7.13 -13.30
N HIS A 437 18.13 -7.24 -12.76
CA HIS A 437 17.77 -8.24 -11.76
C HIS A 437 16.45 -8.91 -12.13
N PRO A 438 16.35 -10.23 -12.13
CA PRO A 438 15.10 -10.93 -12.52
C PRO A 438 13.90 -10.61 -11.64
N HIS A 439 14.10 -10.13 -10.41
CA HIS A 439 13.03 -9.74 -9.50
C HIS A 439 12.44 -8.34 -9.77
N GLU A 440 13.09 -7.49 -10.56
CA GLU A 440 12.73 -6.08 -10.59
C GLU A 440 11.61 -5.74 -11.58
N GLY A 441 11.51 -6.46 -12.69
CA GLY A 441 10.46 -6.25 -13.68
C GLY A 441 10.65 -5.00 -14.54
N ASN A 442 9.61 -4.63 -15.29
CA ASN A 442 9.64 -3.63 -16.34
C ASN A 442 8.80 -2.37 -16.04
N PHE A 443 8.39 -2.16 -14.81
CA PHE A 443 7.54 -1.03 -14.42
C PHE A 443 7.91 -0.54 -13.02
N GLY A 444 7.36 0.59 -12.60
CA GLY A 444 7.61 1.19 -11.30
C GLY A 444 8.98 1.83 -11.18
N PHE A 445 9.50 1.91 -9.96
CA PHE A 445 10.69 2.70 -9.65
C PHE A 445 11.70 1.89 -8.83
N ASP A 446 12.97 2.01 -9.18
CA ASP A 446 14.08 1.57 -8.37
C ASP A 446 14.59 2.76 -7.55
N ILE A 447 14.69 2.61 -6.23
CA ILE A 447 14.92 3.72 -5.29
C ILE A 447 16.16 3.46 -4.44
N ASP A 448 17.10 4.41 -4.42
CA ASP A 448 18.30 4.30 -3.60
C ASP A 448 18.28 5.16 -2.33
N ALA A 449 17.77 6.39 -2.39
CA ALA A 449 17.72 7.25 -1.21
C ALA A 449 16.82 8.49 -1.41
N ASN A 450 16.41 9.10 -0.29
CA ASN A 450 15.81 10.42 -0.21
C ASN A 450 14.81 10.72 -1.33
N THR A 451 13.88 9.81 -1.56
CA THR A 451 12.88 9.89 -2.62
C THR A 451 11.49 9.99 -2.02
N GLN A 452 10.69 10.90 -2.56
CA GLN A 452 9.30 11.11 -2.16
C GLN A 452 8.39 10.74 -3.33
N ILE A 453 7.49 9.77 -3.14
CA ILE A 453 6.49 9.42 -4.15
C ILE A 453 5.11 9.47 -3.51
N SER A 454 4.18 10.20 -4.13
CA SER A 454 2.82 10.30 -3.61
C SER A 454 1.76 10.42 -4.68
N ASP A 455 0.54 9.97 -4.32
CA ASP A 455 -0.71 10.24 -5.03
C ASP A 455 -0.76 9.72 -6.47
N ILE A 456 -0.22 8.52 -6.68
CA ILE A 456 -0.24 7.80 -7.97
C ILE A 456 -0.73 6.37 -7.80
N ALA A 457 -1.12 5.75 -8.91
CA ALA A 457 -1.25 4.30 -9.02
C ALA A 457 -0.16 3.72 -9.91
N ILE A 458 0.26 2.48 -9.58
CA ILE A 458 1.23 1.69 -10.35
C ILE A 458 0.58 0.32 -10.60
N PHE A 459 0.10 0.11 -11.82
CA PHE A 459 -0.57 -1.12 -12.23
C PHE A 459 0.35 -1.99 -13.06
N GLY A 460 0.75 -3.11 -12.48
CA GLY A 460 1.53 -4.13 -13.16
C GLY A 460 0.69 -4.95 -14.16
N SER A 461 1.34 -5.91 -14.78
CA SER A 461 0.71 -6.86 -15.70
C SER A 461 1.07 -8.31 -15.36
N GLY A 462 1.37 -8.58 -14.08
CA GLY A 462 1.67 -9.92 -13.59
C GLY A 462 0.49 -10.86 -13.76
N ARG A 463 0.77 -12.11 -14.15
CA ARG A 463 -0.25 -13.16 -14.36
C ARG A 463 0.12 -14.48 -13.73
N ILE A 464 1.38 -14.67 -13.38
CA ILE A 464 1.89 -15.83 -12.69
C ILE A 464 2.84 -15.41 -11.59
N ARG A 465 2.98 -16.24 -10.56
CA ARG A 465 4.06 -16.13 -9.59
C ARG A 465 5.29 -16.84 -10.12
N GLY A 466 6.42 -16.16 -10.08
CA GLY A 466 7.67 -16.68 -10.62
C GLY A 466 7.89 -16.34 -12.10
N GLY A 467 8.74 -17.09 -12.76
CA GLY A 467 9.14 -16.89 -14.14
C GLY A 467 10.38 -17.70 -14.50
N PRO A 468 11.00 -17.47 -15.67
CA PRO A 468 12.24 -18.14 -16.04
C PRO A 468 13.32 -17.94 -14.97
N GLY A 469 13.84 -19.03 -14.42
CA GLY A 469 14.84 -19.00 -13.34
C GLY A 469 14.28 -18.91 -11.93
N GLY A 470 12.97 -19.09 -11.72
CA GLY A 470 12.33 -19.09 -10.40
C GLY A 470 12.20 -17.69 -9.76
N ALA A 471 12.35 -16.64 -10.55
CA ALA A 471 12.32 -15.28 -10.06
C ALA A 471 10.89 -14.74 -9.87
N GLU A 472 10.64 -14.07 -8.79
CA GLU A 472 9.39 -13.32 -8.54
C GLU A 472 9.41 -11.98 -9.29
N GLY A 473 9.56 -12.01 -10.61
CA GLY A 473 9.74 -10.81 -11.44
C GLY A 473 8.55 -9.86 -11.38
N GLY A 474 8.84 -8.56 -11.33
CA GLY A 474 7.85 -7.49 -11.37
C GLY A 474 7.54 -6.87 -10.01
N VAL A 475 8.40 -5.99 -9.55
CA VAL A 475 8.24 -5.23 -8.31
C VAL A 475 7.80 -3.81 -8.61
N GLY A 476 6.77 -3.32 -7.93
CA GLY A 476 6.29 -1.93 -8.11
C GLY A 476 7.31 -0.90 -7.66
N LEU A 477 7.80 -1.01 -6.43
CA LEU A 477 8.87 -0.18 -5.86
C LEU A 477 9.94 -1.09 -5.27
N ASN A 478 11.16 -0.98 -5.74
CA ASN A 478 12.27 -1.77 -5.25
C ASN A 478 13.53 -0.94 -5.04
N GLY A 479 14.55 -1.53 -4.46
CA GLY A 479 15.84 -0.93 -4.19
C GLY A 479 16.18 -0.90 -2.71
N ARG A 480 17.29 -0.26 -2.34
CA ARG A 480 17.68 -0.14 -0.93
C ARG A 480 16.92 0.94 -0.16
N PHE A 481 16.25 1.86 -0.85
CA PHE A 481 15.51 3.02 -0.32
C PHE A 481 16.33 4.00 0.54
N GLY A 482 17.44 3.59 1.11
CA GLY A 482 18.37 4.42 1.86
C GLY A 482 17.74 5.18 3.02
N VAL A 483 18.12 6.45 3.17
CA VAL A 483 17.60 7.36 4.21
C VAL A 483 16.71 8.43 3.60
N GLY A 484 15.67 8.85 4.32
CA GLY A 484 14.82 9.97 3.95
C GLY A 484 13.73 9.67 2.93
N THR A 485 13.58 8.42 2.49
CA THR A 485 12.53 8.03 1.54
C THR A 485 11.17 7.91 2.22
N ARG A 486 10.15 8.49 1.59
CA ARG A 486 8.75 8.46 2.03
C ARG A 486 7.83 8.20 0.86
N ILE A 487 6.96 7.21 1.01
CA ILE A 487 5.96 6.82 0.02
C ILE A 487 4.59 6.98 0.65
N SER A 488 3.69 7.70 0.00
CA SER A 488 2.36 7.95 0.55
C SER A 488 1.26 7.95 -0.51
N ASN A 489 0.09 7.40 -0.16
CA ASN A 489 -1.09 7.36 -1.03
C ASN A 489 -0.78 6.77 -2.41
N VAL A 490 -0.11 5.63 -2.44
CA VAL A 490 0.23 4.91 -3.68
C VAL A 490 -0.57 3.62 -3.76
N TRP A 491 -1.22 3.40 -4.90
CA TRP A 491 -1.98 2.19 -5.19
C TRP A 491 -1.18 1.29 -6.13
N ILE A 492 -0.84 0.09 -5.66
CA ILE A 492 -0.09 -0.90 -6.46
C ILE A 492 -0.97 -2.14 -6.64
N GLU A 493 -1.07 -2.62 -7.88
CA GLU A 493 -1.87 -3.78 -8.24
C GLU A 493 -1.20 -4.59 -9.35
N HIS A 494 -1.44 -5.92 -9.37
CA HIS A 494 -0.92 -6.84 -10.38
C HIS A 494 0.61 -6.86 -10.52
N ALA A 495 1.33 -6.48 -9.50
CA ALA A 495 2.76 -6.73 -9.35
C ALA A 495 2.99 -8.14 -8.79
N ASN A 496 4.16 -8.72 -8.98
CA ASN A 496 4.54 -9.86 -8.14
C ASN A 496 4.72 -9.39 -6.71
N VAL A 497 5.59 -8.42 -6.48
CA VAL A 497 5.78 -7.78 -5.17
C VAL A 497 5.37 -6.31 -5.27
N GLY A 498 4.61 -5.83 -4.31
CA GLY A 498 4.26 -4.41 -4.26
C GLY A 498 5.49 -3.55 -3.99
N VAL A 499 6.18 -3.80 -2.87
CA VAL A 499 7.38 -3.07 -2.45
C VAL A 499 8.40 -4.05 -1.86
N TRP A 500 9.60 -4.08 -2.42
CA TRP A 500 10.74 -4.82 -1.89
C TRP A 500 11.84 -3.86 -1.46
N VAL A 501 12.10 -3.79 -0.15
CA VAL A 501 13.13 -2.93 0.41
C VAL A 501 14.37 -3.74 0.73
N GLY A 502 15.43 -3.53 -0.03
CA GLY A 502 16.73 -4.17 0.17
C GLY A 502 17.42 -4.49 -1.15
N ARG A 503 18.74 -4.50 -1.10
CA ARG A 503 19.64 -5.07 -2.11
C ARG A 503 20.60 -5.99 -1.41
N ASP A 504 20.79 -7.16 -1.97
CA ASP A 504 21.73 -8.12 -1.42
C ASP A 504 23.16 -7.59 -1.52
N TYR A 505 23.89 -7.62 -0.41
CA TYR A 505 25.27 -7.20 -0.36
C TYR A 505 26.16 -7.97 -1.36
N ASP A 506 25.90 -9.27 -1.47
CA ASP A 506 26.68 -10.15 -2.36
C ASP A 506 26.48 -9.81 -3.84
N ASN A 507 25.31 -9.28 -4.19
CA ASN A 507 25.01 -8.91 -5.57
C ASN A 507 25.65 -7.58 -5.98
N ILE A 508 25.56 -6.56 -5.14
CA ILE A 508 26.05 -5.21 -5.45
C ILE A 508 26.77 -4.60 -4.22
N PRO A 509 27.95 -5.13 -3.83
CA PRO A 509 28.63 -4.69 -2.62
C PRO A 509 28.91 -3.18 -2.54
N ALA A 510 29.20 -2.55 -3.68
CA ALA A 510 29.48 -1.12 -3.76
C ALA A 510 28.26 -0.22 -3.54
N LEU A 511 27.06 -0.75 -3.78
CA LEU A 511 25.79 -0.02 -3.64
C LEU A 511 25.00 -0.47 -2.41
N TRP A 512 25.55 -1.39 -1.63
CA TRP A 512 24.83 -1.90 -0.48
C TRP A 512 24.63 -0.82 0.59
N GLY A 513 23.48 -0.87 1.21
CA GLY A 513 23.12 -0.07 2.37
C GLY A 513 21.67 -0.35 2.77
N PRO A 514 21.37 -0.34 4.07
CA PRO A 514 20.01 -0.61 4.54
C PRO A 514 19.08 0.56 4.27
N GLY A 515 17.79 0.27 4.15
CA GLY A 515 16.75 1.27 4.37
C GLY A 515 16.73 1.70 5.82
N ASP A 516 16.65 3.00 6.10
CA ASP A 516 16.66 3.54 7.45
C ASP A 516 15.71 4.72 7.59
N GLY A 517 14.77 4.62 8.54
CA GLY A 517 13.80 5.67 8.80
C GLY A 517 12.76 5.85 7.68
N LEU A 518 12.44 4.79 6.97
CA LEU A 518 11.47 4.82 5.86
C LEU A 518 10.04 4.96 6.38
N GLU A 519 9.21 5.66 5.62
CA GLU A 519 7.77 5.76 5.89
C GLU A 519 6.95 5.38 4.67
N PHE A 520 6.04 4.41 4.86
CA PHE A 520 5.01 4.03 3.91
C PHE A 520 3.66 4.31 4.56
N THR A 521 2.88 5.24 3.99
CA THR A 521 1.62 5.69 4.59
C THR A 521 0.50 5.74 3.55
N GLY A 522 -0.70 5.27 3.89
CA GLY A 522 -1.84 5.33 2.98
C GLY A 522 -1.67 4.48 1.72
N MET A 523 -0.84 3.44 1.80
CA MET A 523 -0.64 2.51 0.69
C MET A 523 -1.90 1.69 0.46
N ARG A 524 -2.20 1.41 -0.82
CA ARG A 524 -3.22 0.46 -1.24
C ARG A 524 -2.54 -0.58 -2.13
N ILE A 525 -2.23 -1.75 -1.57
CA ILE A 525 -1.52 -2.81 -2.30
C ILE A 525 -2.41 -4.04 -2.40
N ARG A 526 -2.78 -4.40 -3.62
CA ARG A 526 -3.79 -5.44 -3.89
C ARG A 526 -3.37 -6.36 -5.02
N ASN A 527 -3.91 -7.57 -4.98
CA ASN A 527 -3.81 -8.53 -6.08
C ASN A 527 -2.38 -8.80 -6.54
N THR A 528 -1.43 -8.86 -5.58
CA THR A 528 -0.04 -9.25 -5.86
C THR A 528 0.10 -10.77 -5.93
N TYR A 529 1.17 -11.22 -6.56
CA TYR A 529 1.48 -12.65 -6.66
C TYR A 529 2.47 -13.11 -5.59
N ALA A 530 3.16 -12.17 -4.95
CA ALA A 530 4.00 -12.36 -3.79
C ALA A 530 3.71 -11.26 -2.75
N ASP A 531 4.74 -10.75 -2.06
CA ASP A 531 4.60 -9.82 -0.94
C ASP A 531 3.83 -8.53 -1.26
N GLY A 532 3.22 -7.98 -0.22
CA GLY A 532 2.76 -6.59 -0.24
C GLY A 532 3.94 -5.63 -0.04
N ILE A 533 4.51 -5.57 1.16
CA ILE A 533 5.75 -4.82 1.47
C ILE A 533 6.68 -5.72 2.30
N ASN A 534 7.91 -5.89 1.84
CA ASN A 534 8.94 -6.64 2.57
C ASN A 534 10.14 -5.75 2.89
N PHE A 535 10.53 -5.70 4.16
CA PHE A 535 11.73 -5.03 4.66
C PHE A 535 12.84 -6.05 4.83
N THR A 536 13.85 -6.01 3.97
CA THR A 536 14.97 -6.96 3.98
C THR A 536 16.32 -6.28 4.18
N ASN A 537 17.39 -7.05 4.12
CA ASN A 537 18.81 -6.58 4.03
C ASN A 537 19.16 -5.49 5.05
N GLY A 538 18.82 -5.68 6.31
CA GLY A 538 19.18 -4.77 7.38
C GLY A 538 18.27 -3.53 7.52
N THR A 539 17.14 -3.47 6.81
CA THR A 539 16.17 -2.36 6.95
C THR A 539 15.78 -2.13 8.40
N ARG A 540 15.81 -0.88 8.83
CA ARG A 540 15.64 -0.50 10.23
C ARG A 540 14.90 0.82 10.42
N ASN A 541 14.37 1.03 11.64
CA ASN A 541 13.69 2.27 12.05
C ASN A 541 12.56 2.70 11.10
N SER A 542 12.00 1.75 10.36
CA SER A 542 11.07 2.01 9.27
C SER A 542 9.66 1.57 9.63
N ARG A 543 8.66 2.18 9.00
CA ARG A 543 7.27 1.83 9.31
C ARG A 543 6.37 1.77 8.07
N VAL A 544 5.37 0.89 8.16
CA VAL A 544 4.17 0.93 7.33
C VAL A 544 3.01 1.32 8.22
N PHE A 545 2.34 2.39 7.85
CA PHE A 545 1.29 2.99 8.67
C PHE A 545 0.05 3.29 7.84
N ASN A 546 -1.14 3.07 8.44
CA ASN A 546 -2.43 3.45 7.87
C ASN A 546 -2.59 3.01 6.40
N SER A 547 -2.28 1.75 6.12
CA SER A 547 -2.26 1.19 4.77
C SER A 547 -3.17 -0.03 4.66
N SER A 548 -3.66 -0.30 3.45
CA SER A 548 -4.55 -1.42 3.17
C SER A 548 -3.93 -2.40 2.18
N PHE A 549 -4.07 -3.69 2.51
CA PHE A 549 -3.54 -4.81 1.75
C PHE A 549 -4.67 -5.81 1.50
N ARG A 550 -4.80 -6.28 0.26
CA ARG A 550 -5.81 -7.29 -0.08
C ARG A 550 -5.30 -8.23 -1.15
N ASN A 551 -5.54 -9.54 -0.94
CA ASN A 551 -5.25 -10.57 -1.93
C ASN A 551 -3.76 -10.60 -2.34
N ASN A 552 -2.86 -10.50 -1.36
CA ASN A 552 -1.43 -10.63 -1.58
C ASN A 552 -1.05 -12.11 -1.64
N GLY A 553 -0.08 -12.46 -2.45
CA GLY A 553 0.29 -13.84 -2.76
C GLY A 553 1.46 -14.38 -1.94
N ASP A 554 2.01 -13.58 -1.07
CA ASP A 554 2.95 -13.94 -0.01
C ASP A 554 2.61 -13.07 1.21
N ASP A 555 3.57 -12.77 2.06
CA ASP A 555 3.33 -11.95 3.24
C ASP A 555 2.80 -10.56 2.84
N ALA A 556 1.63 -10.16 3.34
CA ALA A 556 1.17 -8.81 3.04
C ALA A 556 2.15 -7.76 3.61
N LEU A 557 2.72 -8.04 4.79
CA LEU A 557 3.79 -7.25 5.40
C LEU A 557 4.85 -8.19 6.00
N ALA A 558 6.11 -7.95 5.70
CA ALA A 558 7.20 -8.74 6.26
C ALA A 558 8.42 -7.91 6.71
N VAL A 559 9.10 -8.40 7.74
CA VAL A 559 10.50 -8.06 8.04
C VAL A 559 11.28 -9.35 7.92
N TRP A 560 12.20 -9.40 6.98
CA TRP A 560 13.15 -10.49 6.87
C TRP A 560 14.55 -9.98 7.21
N ALA A 561 15.05 -10.34 8.40
CA ALA A 561 16.41 -10.05 8.82
C ALA A 561 17.39 -10.94 8.03
N SER A 562 17.47 -10.70 6.73
CA SER A 562 18.29 -11.44 5.78
C SER A 562 19.78 -11.38 6.17
N ARG A 563 20.49 -12.47 5.92
CA ARG A 563 21.95 -12.53 6.10
C ARG A 563 22.76 -11.89 4.96
N TYR A 564 22.11 -11.54 3.85
CA TYR A 564 22.75 -10.91 2.69
C TYR A 564 23.02 -9.43 2.94
N VAL A 565 23.80 -9.17 3.98
CA VAL A 565 24.21 -7.85 4.47
C VAL A 565 25.71 -7.80 4.58
N ARG A 566 26.29 -6.60 4.67
CA ARG A 566 27.74 -6.43 4.72
C ARG A 566 28.36 -7.04 5.97
N ASP A 567 27.72 -6.85 7.13
CA ASP A 567 28.17 -7.39 8.41
C ASP A 567 26.98 -7.94 9.21
N THR A 568 26.90 -9.28 9.27
CA THR A 568 25.79 -9.99 9.95
C THR A 568 25.74 -9.77 11.45
N SER A 569 26.76 -9.17 12.05
CA SER A 569 26.80 -8.86 13.49
C SER A 569 26.19 -7.50 13.83
N VAL A 570 26.10 -6.58 12.88
CA VAL A 570 25.62 -5.20 13.11
C VAL A 570 24.49 -4.79 12.14
N ASP A 571 24.47 -5.31 10.92
CA ASP A 571 23.49 -4.93 9.89
C ASP A 571 22.24 -5.80 9.98
N ILE A 572 21.67 -5.92 11.18
CA ILE A 572 20.47 -6.73 11.46
C ILE A 572 19.24 -5.85 11.27
N GLY A 573 18.19 -6.39 10.65
CA GLY A 573 16.90 -5.69 10.54
C GLY A 573 16.25 -5.45 11.90
N HIS A 574 15.95 -4.19 12.24
CA HIS A 574 15.44 -3.88 13.57
C HIS A 574 14.59 -2.62 13.65
N SER A 575 13.84 -2.51 14.75
CA SER A 575 13.02 -1.32 15.09
C SER A 575 12.04 -0.92 13.99
N ASN A 576 11.58 -1.88 13.21
CA ASN A 576 10.55 -1.66 12.21
C ASN A 576 9.16 -1.82 12.82
N ALA A 577 8.18 -1.11 12.29
CA ALA A 577 6.83 -1.10 12.83
C ALA A 577 5.76 -1.21 11.73
N PHE A 578 4.86 -2.17 11.89
CA PHE A 578 3.63 -2.28 11.11
C PHE A 578 2.46 -1.85 11.99
N VAL A 579 1.93 -0.65 11.74
CA VAL A 579 1.00 0.00 12.67
C VAL A 579 -0.26 0.48 11.94
N ASN A 580 -1.43 0.14 12.51
CA ASN A 580 -2.71 0.57 11.97
C ASN A 580 -2.91 0.24 10.48
N ASN A 581 -2.61 -0.99 10.09
CA ASN A 581 -2.88 -1.47 8.75
C ASN A 581 -4.08 -2.41 8.74
N THR A 582 -4.80 -2.44 7.62
CA THR A 582 -5.87 -3.41 7.35
C THR A 582 -5.40 -4.40 6.30
N ILE A 583 -5.40 -5.68 6.63
CA ILE A 583 -4.92 -6.76 5.79
C ILE A 583 -6.05 -7.76 5.59
N GLN A 584 -6.35 -8.06 4.33
CA GLN A 584 -7.44 -8.97 3.95
C GLN A 584 -6.98 -9.97 2.90
N LEU A 585 -7.38 -11.23 3.07
CA LEU A 585 -7.31 -12.25 2.04
C LEU A 585 -5.90 -12.50 1.45
N PRO A 586 -4.80 -12.56 2.22
CA PRO A 586 -3.57 -13.08 1.66
C PRO A 586 -3.82 -14.53 1.22
N TRP A 587 -3.55 -14.82 -0.06
CA TRP A 587 -4.01 -16.08 -0.65
C TRP A 587 -3.01 -17.23 -0.53
N ARG A 588 -1.75 -16.95 -0.16
CA ARG A 588 -0.72 -17.99 -0.02
C ARG A 588 0.03 -17.97 1.31
N ALA A 589 0.45 -16.83 1.82
CA ALA A 589 1.23 -16.74 3.04
C ALA A 589 0.57 -15.84 4.11
N ASN A 590 1.36 -15.17 4.91
CA ASN A 590 0.91 -14.56 6.15
C ASN A 590 0.25 -13.19 5.95
N GLY A 591 -0.53 -12.78 6.92
CA GLY A 591 -0.92 -11.37 7.02
C GLY A 591 0.31 -10.51 7.33
N VAL A 592 1.01 -10.82 8.42
CA VAL A 592 2.25 -10.15 8.82
C VAL A 592 3.26 -11.21 9.27
N ALA A 593 4.51 -11.10 8.82
CA ALA A 593 5.58 -11.99 9.25
C ALA A 593 6.81 -11.22 9.73
N ILE A 594 7.48 -11.77 10.73
CA ILE A 594 8.80 -11.32 11.17
C ILE A 594 9.73 -12.52 11.21
N TYR A 595 10.80 -12.43 10.45
CA TYR A 595 11.86 -13.42 10.37
C TYR A 595 13.14 -12.83 10.96
N GLY A 596 13.35 -13.05 12.26
CA GLY A 596 14.54 -12.57 12.98
C GLY A 596 14.59 -11.08 13.31
N GLY A 597 15.75 -10.62 13.78
CA GLY A 597 15.97 -9.23 14.15
C GLY A 597 15.48 -8.88 15.56
N TYR A 598 15.38 -7.58 15.87
CA TYR A 598 14.98 -7.10 17.19
C TYR A 598 14.24 -5.76 17.13
N GLY A 599 13.49 -5.46 18.19
CA GLY A 599 12.75 -4.20 18.30
C GLY A 599 11.60 -4.05 17.28
N ASN A 600 11.29 -5.08 16.51
CA ASN A 600 10.22 -5.04 15.53
C ASN A 600 8.85 -5.11 16.21
N ARG A 601 7.85 -4.40 15.66
CA ARG A 601 6.54 -4.24 16.28
C ARG A 601 5.41 -4.43 15.27
N ILE A 602 4.36 -5.14 15.69
CA ILE A 602 3.09 -5.32 14.98
C ILE A 602 2.00 -4.81 15.89
N GLU A 603 1.47 -3.62 15.59
CA GLU A 603 0.56 -2.92 16.51
C GLU A 603 -0.68 -2.37 15.82
N ASN A 604 -1.82 -2.50 16.47
CA ASN A 604 -3.08 -1.88 16.06
C ASN A 604 -3.57 -2.28 14.65
N ASN A 605 -3.22 -3.45 14.15
CA ASN A 605 -3.66 -3.90 12.84
C ASN A 605 -4.97 -4.68 12.92
N LEU A 606 -5.71 -4.69 11.80
CA LEU A 606 -6.82 -5.61 11.53
C LEU A 606 -6.39 -6.59 10.45
N ILE A 607 -6.53 -7.88 10.72
CA ILE A 607 -6.14 -8.96 9.82
C ILE A 607 -7.33 -9.90 9.65
N TYR A 608 -7.78 -10.06 8.41
CA TYR A 608 -8.95 -10.86 8.07
C TYR A 608 -8.63 -11.93 7.03
N ASP A 609 -9.28 -13.08 7.17
CA ASP A 609 -9.44 -14.05 6.10
C ASP A 609 -8.13 -14.53 5.46
N THR A 610 -7.10 -14.81 6.25
CA THR A 610 -5.94 -15.54 5.71
C THR A 610 -6.38 -16.93 5.27
N MET A 611 -5.88 -17.41 4.13
CA MET A 611 -6.41 -18.66 3.56
C MET A 611 -5.72 -19.89 4.07
N ASN A 612 -4.40 -19.94 4.01
CA ASN A 612 -3.63 -21.15 4.31
C ASN A 612 -2.48 -20.95 5.31
N TYR A 613 -2.26 -19.71 5.75
CA TYR A 613 -1.20 -19.34 6.69
C TYR A 613 -1.73 -18.51 7.86
N PRO A 614 -0.90 -18.19 8.86
CA PRO A 614 -1.26 -17.35 9.99
C PRO A 614 -1.69 -15.93 9.59
N GLY A 615 -2.43 -15.30 10.48
CA GLY A 615 -2.56 -13.84 10.47
C GLY A 615 -1.23 -13.17 10.82
N ILE A 616 -0.54 -13.70 11.85
CA ILE A 616 0.80 -13.24 12.27
C ILE A 616 1.73 -14.44 12.44
N MET A 617 2.90 -14.37 11.80
CA MET A 617 3.96 -15.38 11.90
C MET A 617 5.23 -14.77 12.47
N LEU A 618 5.82 -15.42 13.46
CA LEU A 618 7.22 -15.23 13.85
C LEU A 618 7.95 -16.53 13.50
N ALA A 619 8.97 -16.48 12.64
CA ALA A 619 9.59 -17.70 12.16
C ALA A 619 11.10 -17.57 11.93
N THR A 620 11.77 -18.71 11.85
CA THR A 620 13.19 -18.82 11.53
C THR A 620 13.47 -19.78 10.39
N ASP A 621 12.46 -20.11 9.58
CA ASP A 621 12.65 -20.61 8.22
C ASP A 621 13.23 -19.49 7.34
N HIS A 622 13.69 -19.78 6.13
CA HIS A 622 14.40 -18.82 5.27
C HIS A 622 15.70 -18.25 5.86
N ASP A 623 16.33 -18.97 6.81
CA ASP A 623 17.64 -18.69 7.40
C ASP A 623 17.88 -17.21 7.80
N PRO A 624 16.98 -16.60 8.60
CA PRO A 624 17.16 -15.20 9.02
C PRO A 624 18.29 -15.08 10.04
N LEU A 625 18.81 -13.86 10.23
CA LEU A 625 19.63 -13.52 11.40
C LEU A 625 18.81 -13.71 12.69
N PRO A 626 19.44 -14.00 13.82
CA PRO A 626 18.75 -14.37 15.06
C PRO A 626 17.74 -13.33 15.55
N PHE A 627 16.66 -13.82 16.17
CA PHE A 627 15.86 -12.97 17.07
C PHE A 627 16.69 -12.57 18.28
N SER A 628 16.58 -11.31 18.69
CA SER A 628 17.16 -10.80 19.93
C SER A 628 16.32 -9.62 20.46
N GLY A 629 16.61 -9.17 21.68
CA GLY A 629 15.83 -8.09 22.28
C GLY A 629 14.33 -8.42 22.35
N GLN A 630 13.48 -7.47 21.99
CA GLN A 630 12.03 -7.62 22.05
C GLN A 630 11.41 -7.63 20.66
N THR A 631 10.43 -8.51 20.45
CA THR A 631 9.45 -8.47 19.34
C THR A 631 8.06 -8.30 19.94
N LEU A 632 7.34 -7.25 19.55
CA LEU A 632 6.06 -6.89 20.13
C LEU A 632 4.90 -7.13 19.16
N ILE A 633 3.89 -7.88 19.60
CA ILE A 633 2.58 -8.03 18.97
C ILE A 633 1.56 -7.43 19.92
N ALA A 634 0.95 -6.28 19.58
CA ALA A 634 0.08 -5.58 20.51
C ALA A 634 -1.16 -4.97 19.85
N ASN A 635 -2.28 -5.07 20.55
CA ASN A 635 -3.54 -4.43 20.18
C ASN A 635 -4.03 -4.75 18.77
N ASN A 636 -3.77 -5.97 18.26
CA ASN A 636 -4.23 -6.40 16.95
C ASN A 636 -5.58 -7.12 17.05
N GLY A 637 -6.34 -7.07 15.97
CA GLY A 637 -7.53 -7.89 15.77
C GLY A 637 -7.31 -8.87 14.62
N LEU A 638 -7.47 -10.16 14.89
CA LEU A 638 -7.35 -11.24 13.92
C LEU A 638 -8.68 -11.98 13.80
N TYR A 639 -9.28 -11.98 12.63
CA TYR A 639 -10.60 -12.56 12.39
C TYR A 639 -10.56 -13.52 11.22
N ARG A 640 -10.99 -14.78 11.43
CA ARG A 640 -11.00 -15.83 10.41
C ARG A 640 -9.62 -16.04 9.78
N THR A 641 -8.59 -16.08 10.62
CA THR A 641 -7.20 -16.28 10.23
C THR A 641 -6.72 -17.68 10.57
N GLY A 642 -5.55 -18.06 10.05
CA GLY A 642 -5.05 -19.43 10.08
C GLY A 642 -5.70 -20.29 8.99
N GLY A 643 -5.03 -21.35 8.62
CA GLY A 643 -5.47 -22.25 7.58
C GLY A 643 -4.56 -23.45 7.42
N ALA A 644 -4.75 -24.22 6.35
CA ALA A 644 -3.87 -25.34 6.00
C ALA A 644 -3.20 -25.03 4.67
N PHE A 645 -1.88 -25.15 4.65
CA PHE A 645 -1.13 -25.01 3.41
C PHE A 645 -1.45 -26.19 2.48
N TRP A 646 -1.73 -25.90 1.23
CA TRP A 646 -2.07 -26.94 0.27
C TRP A 646 -0.87 -27.89 0.08
N GLY A 647 -1.14 -29.19 0.14
CA GLY A 647 -0.17 -30.25 -0.09
C GLY A 647 0.74 -30.59 1.08
N GLU A 648 1.11 -29.65 1.92
CA GLU A 648 1.97 -29.91 3.07
C GLU A 648 1.23 -30.47 4.28
N GLN A 649 -0.08 -30.46 4.26
CA GLN A 649 -0.96 -30.86 5.39
C GLN A 649 -0.63 -30.15 6.70
N GLN A 650 0.06 -29.00 6.64
CA GLN A 650 0.38 -28.18 7.79
C GLN A 650 -0.80 -27.30 8.14
N LYS A 651 -1.17 -27.33 9.42
CA LYS A 651 -2.22 -26.47 9.98
C LYS A 651 -1.58 -25.33 10.75
N PHE A 652 -2.04 -24.12 10.49
CA PHE A 652 -1.51 -22.93 11.13
C PHE A 652 -2.58 -22.23 12.00
N GLY A 653 -2.15 -21.77 13.18
CA GLY A 653 -2.95 -20.91 14.03
C GLY A 653 -3.06 -19.48 13.52
N ALA A 654 -3.90 -18.66 14.17
CA ALA A 654 -4.02 -17.25 13.84
C ALA A 654 -2.72 -16.49 14.12
N ILE A 655 -2.07 -16.77 15.25
CA ILE A 655 -0.69 -16.36 15.56
C ILE A 655 0.15 -17.63 15.70
N THR A 656 1.23 -17.71 14.93
CA THR A 656 2.12 -18.89 14.97
C THR A 656 3.56 -18.48 15.21
N LEU A 657 4.22 -19.15 16.15
CA LEU A 657 5.66 -19.07 16.38
C LEU A 657 6.30 -20.36 15.86
N PHE A 658 7.19 -20.23 14.87
CA PHE A 658 7.84 -21.35 14.21
C PHE A 658 9.37 -21.28 14.30
N PRO A 659 10.00 -21.86 15.32
CA PRO A 659 11.44 -21.86 15.52
C PRO A 659 12.11 -22.92 14.62
N ALA A 660 11.96 -22.81 13.31
CA ALA A 660 12.37 -23.83 12.34
C ALA A 660 13.85 -24.18 12.49
N THR A 661 14.74 -23.20 12.55
CA THR A 661 16.19 -23.40 12.58
C THR A 661 16.87 -22.77 13.80
N ARG A 662 16.25 -21.80 14.47
CA ARG A 662 16.83 -21.00 15.57
C ARG A 662 15.77 -20.69 16.62
N ASP A 663 16.23 -20.22 17.79
CA ASP A 663 15.36 -19.74 18.86
C ASP A 663 14.60 -18.48 18.48
N ILE A 664 13.37 -18.38 18.94
CA ILE A 664 12.56 -17.16 18.89
C ILE A 664 12.47 -16.61 20.32
N VAL A 665 13.22 -15.55 20.60
CA VAL A 665 13.34 -14.98 21.94
C VAL A 665 12.69 -13.60 22.04
N GLY A 666 12.35 -13.16 23.26
CA GLY A 666 11.91 -11.81 23.55
C GLY A 666 10.51 -11.46 23.05
N VAL A 667 9.63 -12.45 22.88
CA VAL A 667 8.29 -12.23 22.34
C VAL A 667 7.30 -11.78 23.41
N THR A 668 6.58 -10.70 23.11
CA THR A 668 5.44 -10.22 23.88
C THR A 668 4.20 -10.14 22.99
N ILE A 669 3.11 -10.79 23.41
CA ILE A 669 1.78 -10.71 22.76
C ILE A 669 0.81 -10.12 23.78
N ARG A 670 0.20 -8.98 23.47
CA ARG A 670 -0.71 -8.34 24.43
C ARG A 670 -1.87 -7.59 23.76
N ASP A 671 -2.91 -7.36 24.54
CA ASP A 671 -4.06 -6.52 24.16
C ASP A 671 -4.68 -6.91 22.80
N THR A 672 -4.62 -8.20 22.44
CA THR A 672 -4.96 -8.71 21.11
C THR A 672 -6.22 -9.57 21.16
N GLU A 673 -7.05 -9.44 20.14
CA GLU A 673 -8.26 -10.22 19.95
C GLU A 673 -8.11 -11.18 18.75
N ILE A 674 -8.44 -12.44 18.98
CA ILE A 674 -8.47 -13.49 17.95
C ILE A 674 -9.86 -14.12 17.95
N ALA A 675 -10.54 -14.11 16.81
CA ALA A 675 -11.85 -14.70 16.69
C ALA A 675 -12.01 -15.48 15.39
N ASP A 676 -12.76 -16.58 15.47
CA ASP A 676 -13.06 -17.45 14.32
C ASP A 676 -11.83 -17.99 13.58
N SER A 677 -10.73 -18.24 14.28
CA SER A 677 -9.57 -18.88 13.63
C SER A 677 -9.98 -20.23 13.04
N THR A 678 -9.43 -20.53 11.86
CA THR A 678 -9.72 -21.81 11.19
C THR A 678 -9.24 -22.99 12.03
N TYR A 679 -8.03 -22.88 12.58
CA TYR A 679 -7.44 -23.83 13.50
C TYR A 679 -7.18 -23.17 14.85
N ASP A 680 -5.94 -23.18 15.35
CA ASP A 680 -5.62 -22.67 16.68
C ASP A 680 -5.68 -21.13 16.75
N GLY A 681 -5.88 -20.59 17.95
CA GLY A 681 -5.72 -19.16 18.19
C GLY A 681 -4.24 -18.75 18.22
N ILE A 682 -3.47 -19.32 19.12
CA ILE A 682 -2.01 -19.17 19.20
C ILE A 682 -1.36 -20.55 19.11
N GLN A 683 -0.35 -20.68 18.25
CA GLN A 683 0.31 -21.95 18.00
C GLN A 683 1.83 -21.84 18.20
N PHE A 684 2.38 -22.72 19.03
CA PHE A 684 3.81 -22.94 19.20
C PHE A 684 4.20 -24.20 18.41
N LYS A 685 4.85 -24.01 17.25
CA LYS A 685 5.25 -25.10 16.36
C LYS A 685 6.53 -25.78 16.84
N THR A 686 6.71 -27.00 16.40
CA THR A 686 7.98 -27.73 16.54
C THR A 686 9.00 -27.22 15.51
N GLY A 687 10.28 -27.27 15.89
CA GLY A 687 11.40 -26.89 15.04
C GLY A 687 12.75 -27.16 15.72
N GLY A 688 13.82 -26.70 15.09
CA GLY A 688 15.19 -26.85 15.62
C GLY A 688 15.49 -25.96 16.84
N GLY A 689 14.77 -24.85 17.00
CA GLY A 689 14.96 -23.86 18.08
C GLY A 689 13.97 -23.99 19.23
N ASN A 690 14.09 -23.07 20.20
CA ASN A 690 13.25 -22.92 21.38
C ASN A 690 12.47 -21.59 21.31
N MET A 691 11.41 -21.49 22.09
CA MET A 691 10.61 -20.26 22.28
C MET A 691 10.52 -19.93 23.76
N PRO A 692 11.61 -19.45 24.39
CA PRO A 692 11.65 -19.21 25.83
C PRO A 692 10.91 -17.95 26.24
N ASN A 693 10.22 -18.02 27.39
CA ASN A 693 9.66 -16.87 28.10
C ASN A 693 8.73 -15.97 27.27
N VAL A 694 7.87 -16.55 26.43
CA VAL A 694 6.86 -15.80 25.70
C VAL A 694 5.86 -15.20 26.69
N ALA A 695 5.69 -13.86 26.68
CA ALA A 695 4.73 -13.18 27.53
C ALA A 695 3.42 -12.94 26.77
N ILE A 696 2.30 -13.41 27.35
CA ILE A 696 0.96 -13.25 26.75
C ILE A 696 0.04 -12.60 27.78
N SER A 697 -0.46 -11.39 27.48
CA SER A 697 -1.30 -10.65 28.43
C SER A 697 -2.47 -9.94 27.77
N ASN A 698 -3.62 -9.88 28.48
CA ASN A 698 -4.83 -9.22 28.00
C ASN A 698 -5.27 -9.70 26.60
N VAL A 699 -5.20 -11.00 26.36
CA VAL A 699 -5.55 -11.60 25.06
C VAL A 699 -6.88 -12.33 25.17
N ARG A 700 -7.75 -12.08 24.18
CA ARG A 700 -9.02 -12.79 24.04
C ARG A 700 -8.98 -13.67 22.81
N ILE A 701 -9.31 -14.96 22.98
CA ILE A 701 -9.43 -15.94 21.90
C ILE A 701 -10.85 -16.53 21.96
N ASP A 702 -11.58 -16.40 20.87
CA ASP A 702 -12.94 -16.93 20.78
C ASP A 702 -13.14 -17.68 19.47
N ARG A 703 -13.68 -18.90 19.55
CA ARG A 703 -13.96 -19.78 18.42
C ARG A 703 -12.71 -20.10 17.59
N SER A 704 -11.83 -20.94 18.16
CA SER A 704 -10.84 -21.72 17.39
C SER A 704 -11.56 -22.93 16.80
N ASN A 705 -12.04 -22.78 15.54
CA ASN A 705 -13.12 -23.62 15.01
C ASN A 705 -12.75 -25.09 14.79
N ASN A 706 -11.48 -25.38 14.52
CA ASN A 706 -10.96 -26.75 14.33
C ASN A 706 -9.69 -27.01 15.14
N GLY A 707 -9.39 -26.20 16.13
CA GLY A 707 -8.15 -26.26 16.92
C GLY A 707 -8.33 -25.85 18.36
N ALA A 708 -7.20 -25.62 19.04
CA ALA A 708 -7.12 -25.15 20.41
C ALA A 708 -7.11 -23.61 20.48
N GLY A 709 -7.46 -23.06 21.64
CA GLY A 709 -7.20 -21.65 21.89
C GLY A 709 -5.71 -21.34 21.86
N ILE A 710 -4.92 -22.13 22.60
CA ILE A 710 -3.45 -22.12 22.55
C ILE A 710 -2.98 -23.56 22.39
N LEU A 711 -2.14 -23.81 21.38
CA LEU A 711 -1.54 -25.11 21.11
C LEU A 711 -0.03 -25.05 21.25
N ALA A 712 0.56 -25.97 22.04
CA ALA A 712 1.97 -26.31 21.96
C ALA A 712 2.09 -27.71 21.30
N MET A 713 2.64 -27.74 20.09
CA MET A 713 2.73 -28.96 19.27
C MET A 713 3.69 -29.99 19.88
N ASN A 714 3.50 -31.25 19.49
CA ASN A 714 4.47 -32.31 19.77
C ASN A 714 5.89 -31.85 19.35
N GLY A 715 6.86 -31.97 20.25
CA GLY A 715 8.24 -31.54 20.03
C GLY A 715 8.49 -30.04 20.19
N ALA A 716 7.48 -29.22 20.41
CA ALA A 716 7.70 -27.80 20.75
C ALA A 716 8.45 -27.64 22.07
N ARG A 717 9.34 -26.64 22.15
CA ARG A 717 10.22 -26.40 23.30
C ARG A 717 10.19 -24.93 23.70
N GLY A 718 10.14 -24.67 25.00
CA GLY A 718 10.16 -23.31 25.54
C GLY A 718 9.14 -23.08 26.63
N SER A 719 8.68 -21.85 26.78
CA SER A 719 7.70 -21.50 27.80
C SER A 719 6.89 -20.26 27.45
N ALA A 720 5.67 -20.21 27.94
CA ALA A 720 4.82 -19.01 27.91
C ALA A 720 4.21 -18.72 29.29
N THR A 721 4.07 -17.44 29.61
CA THR A 721 3.38 -16.97 30.82
C THR A 721 2.13 -16.21 30.40
N LEU A 722 0.97 -16.63 30.93
CA LEU A 722 -0.34 -16.02 30.64
C LEU A 722 -0.77 -15.10 31.78
N SER A 723 -1.23 -13.91 31.46
CA SER A 723 -1.81 -12.95 32.39
C SER A 723 -3.09 -12.36 31.79
N ASN A 724 -4.24 -12.52 32.44
CA ASN A 724 -5.54 -12.03 31.95
C ASN A 724 -5.85 -12.49 30.52
N VAL A 725 -5.72 -13.78 30.26
CA VAL A 725 -6.05 -14.41 28.96
C VAL A 725 -7.41 -15.08 29.05
N THR A 726 -8.32 -14.75 28.13
CA THR A 726 -9.66 -15.34 28.04
C THR A 726 -9.76 -16.20 26.80
N ILE A 727 -10.10 -17.47 26.94
CA ILE A 727 -10.27 -18.43 25.85
C ILE A 727 -11.66 -19.04 25.94
N THR A 728 -12.42 -18.97 24.84
CA THR A 728 -13.79 -19.52 24.76
C THR A 728 -14.01 -20.24 23.45
N ASN A 729 -14.89 -21.24 23.46
CA ASN A 729 -15.40 -21.93 22.27
C ASN A 729 -14.32 -22.54 21.36
N SER A 730 -13.25 -23.07 21.93
CA SER A 730 -12.20 -23.77 21.16
C SER A 730 -12.57 -25.24 20.99
N ALA A 731 -12.45 -25.78 19.77
CA ALA A 731 -12.94 -27.10 19.41
C ALA A 731 -12.21 -28.24 20.13
N THR A 732 -10.87 -28.13 20.29
CA THR A 732 -10.05 -29.21 20.87
C THR A 732 -9.63 -28.95 22.33
N GLY A 733 -9.88 -27.73 22.83
CA GLY A 733 -9.58 -27.33 24.20
C GLY A 733 -9.03 -25.90 24.28
N ASN A 734 -9.09 -25.30 25.48
CA ASN A 734 -8.61 -23.93 25.63
C ASN A 734 -7.09 -23.83 25.52
N ILE A 735 -6.38 -24.73 26.23
CA ILE A 735 -4.92 -24.86 26.18
C ILE A 735 -4.61 -26.34 25.99
N VAL A 736 -3.86 -26.65 24.94
CA VAL A 736 -3.43 -28.02 24.62
C VAL A 736 -1.91 -28.04 24.51
N VAL A 737 -1.28 -28.90 25.29
CA VAL A 737 0.14 -29.25 25.17
C VAL A 737 0.18 -30.70 24.71
N GLU A 738 0.62 -30.92 23.47
CA GLU A 738 0.63 -32.27 22.89
C GLU A 738 1.64 -33.18 23.58
N PRO A 739 1.38 -34.49 23.64
CA PRO A 739 2.33 -35.48 24.12
C PRO A 739 3.67 -35.38 23.37
N GLY A 740 4.79 -35.36 24.11
CA GLY A 740 6.13 -35.15 23.54
C GLY A 740 6.59 -33.72 23.42
N SER A 741 5.73 -32.75 23.70
CA SER A 741 6.12 -31.36 23.88
C SER A 741 6.81 -31.15 25.21
N SER A 742 7.90 -30.38 25.22
CA SER A 742 8.53 -29.87 26.46
C SER A 742 8.24 -28.38 26.69
N PHE A 743 7.21 -27.86 26.03
CA PHE A 743 6.78 -26.48 26.17
C PHE A 743 5.93 -26.32 27.45
N THR A 744 6.24 -25.34 28.26
CA THR A 744 5.56 -25.08 29.53
C THR A 744 4.69 -23.83 29.42
N ILE A 745 3.40 -23.94 29.74
CA ILE A 745 2.49 -22.80 29.80
C ILE A 745 2.08 -22.58 31.27
N THR A 746 2.35 -21.40 31.81
CA THR A 746 2.06 -21.02 33.21
C THR A 746 1.18 -19.76 33.25
N GLY A 747 0.55 -19.51 34.43
CA GLY A 747 -0.29 -18.35 34.65
C GLY A 747 -1.78 -18.64 34.57
N GLY A 748 -2.60 -17.66 34.96
CA GLY A 748 -4.05 -17.81 35.11
C GLY A 748 -4.86 -17.37 33.91
N GLN A 749 -5.88 -18.15 33.56
CA GLN A 749 -6.99 -17.72 32.72
C GLN A 749 -8.02 -16.99 33.59
N SER A 750 -8.52 -15.83 33.14
CA SER A 750 -9.72 -15.23 33.75
C SER A 750 -10.95 -15.87 33.12
N GLY A 751 -11.70 -16.62 33.89
CA GLY A 751 -13.01 -17.17 33.52
C GLY A 751 -12.99 -18.62 33.02
N LEU A 752 -12.77 -19.60 33.90
CA LEU A 752 -12.97 -21.01 33.62
C LEU A 752 -14.20 -21.59 34.29
N ARG A 753 -15.13 -22.09 33.45
CA ARG A 753 -15.77 -23.38 33.77
C ARG A 753 -15.12 -24.46 32.88
N GLN A 754 -14.44 -25.40 33.48
CA GLN A 754 -14.06 -26.64 32.78
C GLN A 754 -15.33 -27.35 32.30
N PRO A 755 -15.38 -27.89 31.07
CA PRO A 755 -16.44 -28.81 30.71
C PRO A 755 -16.32 -30.04 31.63
N ARG A 756 -17.43 -30.41 32.28
CA ARG A 756 -17.53 -31.68 33.00
C ARG A 756 -17.24 -32.80 32.00
N LYS A 757 -16.30 -33.68 32.34
CA LYS A 757 -16.18 -34.97 31.68
C LYS A 757 -17.57 -35.63 31.68
N PRO A 758 -18.05 -36.18 30.55
CA PRO A 758 -19.20 -37.05 30.60
C PRO A 758 -18.90 -38.23 31.53
N ALA A 759 -19.82 -38.48 32.44
CA ALA A 759 -19.77 -39.69 33.25
C ALA A 759 -19.88 -40.86 32.28
N VAL A 760 -18.93 -41.74 32.34
CA VAL A 760 -19.00 -43.06 31.70
C VAL A 760 -19.87 -43.91 32.62
N ASP A 761 -21.11 -44.19 32.20
CA ASP A 761 -21.88 -45.33 32.69
C ASP A 761 -21.64 -46.52 31.76
#